data_82bf25949e86c46d039f1abf6700a72e
#
_entry.id   82bf25949e86c46d039f1abf6700a72e
#
_cell.length_a   1.000
_cell.length_b   1.000
_cell.length_c   1.000
_cell.angle_alpha   90.00
_cell.angle_beta   90.00
_cell.angle_gamma   90.00
#
_symmetry.space_group_name_H-M   'P 1'
#
loop_
_entity.id
_entity.type
_entity.pdbx_description
1 polymer ?
#
loop_
_entity_poly.entity_id
_entity_poly.type
_entity_poly.pdbx_seq_one_letter_code
_entity_poly.pdbx_strand_id
1 'polypeptide(L)'
;MNWQEFEQRFPIQLNTQQKEAVQSVDGPVLLLAVPGSGKTTVLVTRLGYMVYCKGIDPSKILTVTYTVAATKDMAKRFAGYFGNDMAERLEFRTINGICAKIIQYYGKMVGRTAFELVRDEKMTAGLLSKIYQQVQHEFATESDLKNVRTLITYIKNMMLSEEEILKLDEKEEMKISVIYKEYCRQLREHHLMDYDDQMVYAYTMLRKFPQLLEHFQNLYPYICVDEAQDTSKIQHAIIALLASKTENLFMVGDEDQSIYGFRAAYPEALLSFEKNHANARVLLMEDNFRSNASIVEAADQFIQKNTLRHEKHMRATKERMEEIKEISLKSRKAQYSYLMKVADGCTTQTAVLYRDNECILPLVDLLERNNIPYQMRNAELTFFSHRTVLDVVNIMKLALNPKDTEAFLQVYYKIGTYLRKQEAMRIAEISEEKDLPVLDVAADYQGLSGHVIGCVKSVRTHLQNMLQESGDKAVNRISQYMGYRDYLNRIGISDSKLEILRMLGAREESPERLVKRLEELKSIISEKQSDAQCPFILSTMHASKGLEYEHVYLIDVMDGILPEQALQNPKRASKEELQTYEEERRLFYVGVTRAKQQLTLFTTNRESSFCREILGKTFIQKNSTKAVSTNKIFSQANPYAQNTKSRIKPVTAEEYKRFKEQLGAGVLVKHKKFGDGVVVSMDEEHVQILFGEKLRNLDMRMLVQGGFLEVC
;
A
#
# COMPACT_ATOMS: atom_id res chain seq x y z
N MET A 1 -35.65 23.55 -24.53
CA MET A 1 -36.78 22.70 -24.06
C MET A 1 -36.91 22.84 -22.55
N ASN A 2 -38.09 22.60 -22.01
CA ASN A 2 -38.29 22.52 -20.57
C ASN A 2 -37.91 21.12 -20.01
N TRP A 3 -37.98 20.92 -18.68
CA TRP A 3 -37.65 19.65 -18.05
C TRP A 3 -38.55 18.50 -18.48
N GLN A 4 -39.84 18.72 -18.62
CA GLN A 4 -40.82 17.69 -19.01
C GLN A 4 -40.56 17.21 -20.45
N GLU A 5 -40.30 18.15 -21.37
CA GLU A 5 -39.92 17.83 -22.74
C GLU A 5 -38.58 17.06 -22.80
N PHE A 6 -37.64 17.38 -21.90
CA PHE A 6 -36.36 16.70 -21.80
C PHE A 6 -36.52 15.24 -21.35
N GLU A 7 -37.31 14.99 -20.29
CA GLU A 7 -37.61 13.64 -19.83
C GLU A 7 -38.35 12.78 -20.89
N GLN A 8 -39.26 13.41 -21.64
CA GLN A 8 -39.97 12.71 -22.72
C GLN A 8 -39.05 12.34 -23.89
N ARG A 9 -38.14 13.23 -24.23
CA ARG A 9 -37.20 13.01 -25.34
C ARG A 9 -36.07 12.06 -24.99
N PHE A 10 -35.59 12.11 -23.78
CA PHE A 10 -34.45 11.32 -23.26
C PHE A 10 -34.95 10.54 -22.02
N PRO A 11 -35.42 9.28 -22.18
CA PRO A 11 -36.04 8.52 -21.11
C PRO A 11 -35.02 8.00 -20.10
N ILE A 12 -34.41 8.90 -19.34
CA ILE A 12 -33.45 8.62 -18.28
C ILE A 12 -34.22 8.70 -16.95
N GLN A 13 -34.31 7.56 -16.25
CA GLN A 13 -34.96 7.52 -14.95
C GLN A 13 -34.04 8.07 -13.86
N LEU A 14 -34.48 9.11 -13.19
CA LEU A 14 -33.78 9.74 -12.08
C LEU A 14 -34.69 9.84 -10.84
N ASN A 15 -34.12 9.60 -9.65
CA ASN A 15 -34.79 9.92 -8.40
C ASN A 15 -34.74 11.45 -8.11
N THR A 16 -35.35 11.87 -6.99
CA THR A 16 -35.44 13.29 -6.63
C THR A 16 -34.05 13.92 -6.41
N GLN A 17 -33.14 13.25 -5.69
CA GLN A 17 -31.78 13.74 -5.42
C GLN A 17 -30.96 13.87 -6.71
N GLN A 18 -31.08 12.90 -7.60
CA GLN A 18 -30.43 12.92 -8.92
C GLN A 18 -30.95 14.06 -9.82
N LYS A 19 -32.30 14.28 -9.82
CA LYS A 19 -32.91 15.40 -10.57
C LYS A 19 -32.42 16.75 -10.07
N GLU A 20 -32.36 16.94 -8.77
CA GLU A 20 -31.85 18.18 -8.16
C GLU A 20 -30.40 18.44 -8.57
N ALA A 21 -29.54 17.40 -8.53
CA ALA A 21 -28.15 17.50 -8.96
C ALA A 21 -28.00 17.84 -10.45
N VAL A 22 -28.83 17.27 -11.32
CA VAL A 22 -28.86 17.58 -12.76
C VAL A 22 -29.26 19.02 -13.02
N GLN A 23 -30.25 19.54 -12.30
CA GLN A 23 -30.81 20.88 -12.52
C GLN A 23 -29.98 22.02 -11.87
N SER A 24 -29.10 21.70 -10.93
CA SER A 24 -28.27 22.68 -10.21
C SER A 24 -27.06 23.13 -11.08
N VAL A 25 -27.29 23.98 -12.09
CA VAL A 25 -26.28 24.30 -13.12
C VAL A 25 -25.35 25.42 -12.70
N ASP A 26 -25.86 26.46 -12.09
CA ASP A 26 -25.10 27.70 -11.83
C ASP A 26 -24.50 27.69 -10.41
N GLY A 27 -23.33 28.31 -10.27
CA GLY A 27 -22.58 28.40 -9.02
C GLY A 27 -21.77 27.15 -8.64
N PRO A 28 -21.08 27.19 -7.49
CA PRO A 28 -20.29 26.06 -7.01
C PRO A 28 -21.18 25.00 -6.35
N VAL A 29 -21.14 23.78 -6.87
CA VAL A 29 -21.92 22.64 -6.40
C VAL A 29 -21.01 21.47 -6.13
N LEU A 30 -21.08 20.92 -4.92
CA LEU A 30 -20.49 19.65 -4.55
C LEU A 30 -21.58 18.58 -4.43
N LEU A 31 -21.48 17.54 -5.22
CA LEU A 31 -22.37 16.38 -5.15
C LEU A 31 -21.65 15.22 -4.44
N LEU A 32 -22.05 14.95 -3.22
CA LEU A 32 -21.57 13.81 -2.44
C LEU A 32 -22.43 12.59 -2.76
N ALA A 33 -21.84 11.57 -3.35
CA ALA A 33 -22.55 10.47 -3.96
C ALA A 33 -22.01 9.12 -3.49
N VAL A 34 -22.79 8.40 -2.69
CA VAL A 34 -22.44 7.08 -2.16
C VAL A 34 -22.16 6.06 -3.29
N PRO A 35 -21.44 4.95 -3.01
CA PRO A 35 -21.25 3.88 -3.99
C PRO A 35 -22.57 3.40 -4.57
N GLY A 36 -22.60 3.17 -5.90
CA GLY A 36 -23.81 2.65 -6.57
C GLY A 36 -24.96 3.63 -6.71
N SER A 37 -24.79 4.92 -6.40
CA SER A 37 -25.86 5.93 -6.50
C SER A 37 -26.07 6.51 -7.91
N GLY A 38 -25.28 6.08 -8.91
CA GLY A 38 -25.44 6.54 -10.29
C GLY A 38 -24.71 7.84 -10.63
N LYS A 39 -23.59 8.14 -9.99
CA LYS A 39 -22.74 9.33 -10.24
C LYS A 39 -22.56 9.67 -11.72
N THR A 40 -22.11 8.71 -12.51
CA THR A 40 -21.85 8.90 -13.94
C THR A 40 -23.13 9.21 -14.73
N THR A 41 -24.24 8.56 -14.38
CA THR A 41 -25.56 8.81 -15.02
C THR A 41 -26.00 10.25 -14.76
N VAL A 42 -25.87 10.73 -13.52
CA VAL A 42 -26.22 12.11 -13.14
C VAL A 42 -25.33 13.10 -13.88
N LEU A 43 -24.01 12.89 -13.92
CA LEU A 43 -23.08 13.79 -14.59
C LEU A 43 -23.37 13.86 -16.10
N VAL A 44 -23.55 12.74 -16.76
CA VAL A 44 -23.90 12.66 -18.19
C VAL A 44 -25.25 13.34 -18.48
N THR A 45 -26.26 13.09 -17.63
CA THR A 45 -27.59 13.71 -17.82
C THR A 45 -27.56 15.22 -17.56
N ARG A 46 -26.75 15.66 -16.58
CA ARG A 46 -26.51 17.08 -16.33
C ARG A 46 -25.94 17.80 -17.56
N LEU A 47 -24.94 17.21 -18.21
CA LEU A 47 -24.37 17.77 -19.45
C LEU A 47 -25.43 17.90 -20.54
N GLY A 48 -26.27 16.87 -20.71
CA GLY A 48 -27.42 16.94 -21.63
C GLY A 48 -28.41 18.05 -21.27
N TYR A 49 -28.75 18.18 -19.97
CA TYR A 49 -29.63 19.24 -19.48
C TYR A 49 -29.06 20.65 -19.73
N MET A 50 -27.77 20.85 -19.48
CA MET A 50 -27.08 22.12 -19.76
C MET A 50 -27.19 22.50 -21.23
N VAL A 51 -26.99 21.56 -22.13
CA VAL A 51 -27.05 21.80 -23.58
C VAL A 51 -28.49 22.03 -24.05
N TYR A 52 -29.39 21.11 -23.73
CA TYR A 52 -30.74 21.12 -24.35
C TYR A 52 -31.77 22.00 -23.63
N CYS A 53 -31.67 22.13 -22.29
CA CYS A 53 -32.63 22.93 -21.52
C CYS A 53 -32.09 24.33 -21.20
N LYS A 54 -30.80 24.46 -20.90
CA LYS A 54 -30.18 25.77 -20.60
C LYS A 54 -29.60 26.47 -21.82
N GLY A 55 -29.49 25.77 -22.97
CA GLY A 55 -28.94 26.33 -24.20
C GLY A 55 -27.46 26.69 -24.13
N ILE A 56 -26.72 26.04 -23.23
CA ILE A 56 -25.27 26.27 -23.08
C ILE A 56 -24.57 25.60 -24.24
N ASP A 57 -23.66 26.33 -24.91
CA ASP A 57 -22.83 25.78 -25.99
C ASP A 57 -21.96 24.63 -25.43
N PRO A 58 -22.03 23.40 -26.00
CA PRO A 58 -21.22 22.26 -25.54
C PRO A 58 -19.73 22.56 -25.44
N SER A 59 -19.17 23.37 -26.37
CA SER A 59 -17.75 23.76 -26.36
C SER A 59 -17.33 24.62 -25.14
N LYS A 60 -18.29 25.14 -24.39
CA LYS A 60 -18.09 25.94 -23.17
C LYS A 60 -18.08 25.12 -21.89
N ILE A 61 -18.25 23.80 -22.01
CA ILE A 61 -18.30 22.90 -20.88
C ILE A 61 -17.04 22.02 -20.87
N LEU A 62 -16.23 22.14 -19.85
CA LEU A 62 -15.08 21.27 -19.58
C LEU A 62 -15.49 20.19 -18.57
N THR A 63 -15.38 18.94 -18.96
CA THR A 63 -15.57 17.79 -18.05
C THR A 63 -14.23 17.11 -17.80
N VAL A 64 -13.80 17.14 -16.55
CA VAL A 64 -12.53 16.59 -16.09
C VAL A 64 -12.76 15.24 -15.42
N THR A 65 -11.99 14.22 -15.84
CA THR A 65 -12.01 12.87 -15.27
C THR A 65 -10.60 12.45 -14.83
N TYR A 66 -10.52 11.44 -13.97
CA TYR A 66 -9.24 10.97 -13.44
C TYR A 66 -8.40 10.20 -14.47
N THR A 67 -9.03 9.42 -15.36
CA THR A 67 -8.31 8.57 -16.34
C THR A 67 -8.78 8.80 -17.76
N VAL A 68 -7.91 8.48 -18.74
CA VAL A 68 -8.27 8.50 -20.17
C VAL A 68 -9.40 7.49 -20.46
N ALA A 69 -9.42 6.34 -19.79
CA ALA A 69 -10.50 5.37 -19.95
C ALA A 69 -11.85 5.93 -19.49
N ALA A 70 -11.90 6.60 -18.33
CA ALA A 70 -13.10 7.27 -17.83
C ALA A 70 -13.57 8.39 -18.77
N THR A 71 -12.63 9.16 -19.34
CA THR A 71 -12.93 10.19 -20.35
C THR A 71 -13.67 9.59 -21.56
N LYS A 72 -13.16 8.47 -22.08
CA LYS A 72 -13.76 7.78 -23.24
C LYS A 72 -15.11 7.15 -22.91
N ASP A 73 -15.22 6.52 -21.74
CA ASP A 73 -16.49 5.90 -21.29
C ASP A 73 -17.58 6.95 -21.10
N MET A 74 -17.26 8.09 -20.49
CA MET A 74 -18.19 9.19 -20.29
C MET A 74 -18.65 9.78 -21.62
N ALA A 75 -17.73 10.03 -22.58
CA ALA A 75 -18.08 10.49 -23.92
C ALA A 75 -18.99 9.48 -24.65
N LYS A 76 -18.70 8.19 -24.55
CA LYS A 76 -19.51 7.12 -25.14
C LYS A 76 -20.92 7.06 -24.51
N ARG A 77 -21.03 7.18 -23.19
CA ARG A 77 -22.33 7.20 -22.50
C ARG A 77 -23.13 8.43 -22.88
N PHE A 78 -22.47 9.59 -22.97
CA PHE A 78 -23.14 10.81 -23.44
C PHE A 78 -23.64 10.66 -24.87
N ALA A 79 -22.81 10.14 -25.77
CA ALA A 79 -23.20 9.87 -27.16
C ALA A 79 -24.39 8.89 -27.28
N GLY A 80 -24.46 7.88 -26.38
CA GLY A 80 -25.56 6.91 -26.34
C GLY A 80 -26.92 7.53 -25.98
N TYR A 81 -26.93 8.59 -25.16
CA TYR A 81 -28.17 9.28 -24.81
C TYR A 81 -28.50 10.46 -25.75
N PHE A 82 -27.48 11.22 -26.17
CA PHE A 82 -27.66 12.56 -26.77
C PHE A 82 -27.11 12.68 -28.21
N GLY A 83 -26.49 11.64 -28.73
CA GLY A 83 -25.94 11.59 -30.08
C GLY A 83 -24.45 11.96 -30.16
N ASN A 84 -23.80 11.45 -31.22
CA ASN A 84 -22.35 11.64 -31.43
C ASN A 84 -21.99 13.11 -31.72
N ASP A 85 -22.76 13.80 -32.52
CA ASP A 85 -22.50 15.19 -32.92
C ASP A 85 -22.36 16.12 -31.72
N MET A 86 -23.19 15.93 -30.68
CA MET A 86 -23.11 16.70 -29.45
C MET A 86 -21.96 16.24 -28.56
N ALA A 87 -21.65 14.94 -28.54
CA ALA A 87 -20.53 14.40 -27.77
C ALA A 87 -19.17 14.91 -28.28
N GLU A 88 -18.99 15.07 -29.60
CA GLU A 88 -17.77 15.59 -30.21
C GLU A 88 -17.52 17.07 -29.92
N ARG A 89 -18.58 17.83 -29.60
CA ARG A 89 -18.49 19.26 -29.27
C ARG A 89 -18.16 19.51 -27.79
N LEU A 90 -18.43 18.53 -26.91
CA LEU A 90 -18.08 18.62 -25.50
C LEU A 90 -16.59 18.36 -25.28
N GLU A 91 -16.00 19.06 -24.33
CA GLU A 91 -14.59 18.86 -23.97
C GLU A 91 -14.50 17.88 -22.77
N PHE A 92 -14.20 16.61 -23.06
CA PHE A 92 -13.88 15.60 -22.06
C PHE A 92 -12.36 15.44 -21.98
N ARG A 93 -11.75 15.71 -20.82
CA ARG A 93 -10.30 15.67 -20.64
C ARG A 93 -9.91 15.05 -19.30
N THR A 94 -8.68 14.50 -19.25
CA THR A 94 -8.01 14.37 -17.96
C THR A 94 -7.39 15.70 -17.56
N ILE A 95 -7.04 15.85 -16.27
CA ILE A 95 -6.39 17.09 -15.81
C ILE A 95 -5.05 17.31 -16.54
N ASN A 96 -4.26 16.26 -16.80
CA ASN A 96 -3.03 16.38 -17.57
C ASN A 96 -3.32 16.78 -19.03
N GLY A 97 -4.43 16.33 -19.59
CA GLY A 97 -4.86 16.73 -20.94
C GLY A 97 -5.16 18.23 -21.05
N ILE A 98 -5.79 18.82 -20.05
CA ILE A 98 -6.01 20.29 -20.02
C ILE A 98 -4.71 21.04 -19.73
N CYS A 99 -3.84 20.52 -18.84
CA CYS A 99 -2.53 21.11 -18.60
C CYS A 99 -1.66 21.15 -19.86
N ALA A 100 -1.66 20.07 -20.65
CA ALA A 100 -0.96 20.05 -21.93
C ALA A 100 -1.49 21.14 -22.90
N LYS A 101 -2.83 21.33 -22.97
CA LYS A 101 -3.46 22.37 -23.79
C LYS A 101 -3.04 23.77 -23.34
N ILE A 102 -2.98 24.00 -22.03
CA ILE A 102 -2.52 25.28 -21.43
C ILE A 102 -1.07 25.56 -21.82
N ILE A 103 -0.18 24.59 -21.64
CA ILE A 103 1.26 24.71 -21.96
C ILE A 103 1.46 24.99 -23.46
N GLN A 104 0.76 24.26 -24.33
CA GLN A 104 0.84 24.47 -25.79
C GLN A 104 0.34 25.86 -26.21
N TYR A 105 -0.77 26.32 -25.62
CA TYR A 105 -1.28 27.66 -25.92
C TYR A 105 -0.31 28.74 -25.43
N TYR A 106 0.25 28.60 -24.24
CA TYR A 106 1.29 29.49 -23.73
C TYR A 106 2.52 29.53 -24.65
N GLY A 107 3.00 28.35 -25.10
CA GLY A 107 4.12 28.28 -26.04
C GLY A 107 3.88 29.08 -27.33
N LYS A 108 2.67 28.95 -27.89
CA LYS A 108 2.27 29.73 -29.07
C LYS A 108 2.23 31.24 -28.77
N MET A 109 1.70 31.63 -27.60
CA MET A 109 1.59 33.02 -27.18
C MET A 109 2.96 33.71 -27.03
N VAL A 110 3.98 32.98 -26.54
CA VAL A 110 5.32 33.54 -26.30
C VAL A 110 6.35 33.16 -27.37
N GLY A 111 5.94 32.43 -28.42
CA GLY A 111 6.84 32.02 -29.50
C GLY A 111 7.90 31.00 -29.07
N ARG A 112 7.62 30.13 -28.09
CA ARG A 112 8.54 29.10 -27.57
C ARG A 112 7.90 27.70 -27.67
N THR A 113 8.74 26.71 -27.96
CA THR A 113 8.33 25.29 -27.87
C THR A 113 8.24 24.87 -26.41
N ALA A 114 7.22 24.09 -26.09
CA ALA A 114 7.09 23.44 -24.78
C ALA A 114 8.20 22.39 -24.61
N PHE A 115 8.53 22.09 -23.36
CA PHE A 115 9.38 20.93 -23.05
C PHE A 115 8.71 19.64 -23.53
N GLU A 116 9.54 18.65 -23.91
CA GLU A 116 9.05 17.37 -24.38
C GLU A 116 8.58 16.51 -23.20
N LEU A 117 7.41 15.89 -23.34
CA LEU A 117 6.87 14.96 -22.35
C LEU A 117 7.60 13.62 -22.45
N VAL A 118 8.26 13.21 -21.40
CA VAL A 118 8.86 11.88 -21.29
C VAL A 118 7.75 10.83 -21.18
N ARG A 119 7.61 10.01 -22.22
CA ARG A 119 6.66 8.89 -22.27
C ARG A 119 7.30 7.55 -21.99
N ASP A 120 8.62 7.45 -22.17
CA ASP A 120 9.37 6.22 -21.93
C ASP A 120 9.75 6.11 -20.46
N GLU A 121 9.07 5.20 -19.76
CA GLU A 121 9.36 4.91 -18.36
C GLU A 121 10.78 4.36 -18.13
N LYS A 122 11.39 3.69 -19.13
CA LYS A 122 12.75 3.19 -19.01
C LYS A 122 13.77 4.33 -18.92
N MET A 123 13.52 5.41 -19.67
CA MET A 123 14.37 6.60 -19.61
C MET A 123 14.37 7.23 -18.21
N THR A 124 13.18 7.45 -17.63
CA THR A 124 13.05 8.01 -16.27
C THR A 124 13.61 7.06 -15.21
N ALA A 125 13.40 5.74 -15.38
CA ALA A 125 13.97 4.73 -14.49
C ALA A 125 15.51 4.73 -14.52
N GLY A 126 16.09 4.79 -15.71
CA GLY A 126 17.55 4.85 -15.89
C GLY A 126 18.15 6.13 -15.28
N LEU A 127 17.46 7.27 -15.43
CA LEU A 127 17.84 8.53 -14.83
C LEU A 127 17.81 8.44 -13.29
N LEU A 128 16.69 7.99 -12.73
CA LEU A 128 16.53 7.85 -11.29
C LEU A 128 17.49 6.84 -10.67
N SER A 129 17.79 5.73 -11.38
CA SER A 129 18.76 4.73 -10.92
C SER A 129 20.17 5.32 -10.75
N LYS A 130 20.59 6.14 -11.72
CA LYS A 130 21.89 6.83 -11.63
C LYS A 130 21.94 7.84 -10.47
N ILE A 131 20.88 8.65 -10.32
CA ILE A 131 20.78 9.63 -9.24
C ILE A 131 20.75 8.92 -7.88
N TYR A 132 19.97 7.86 -7.76
CA TYR A 132 19.86 7.06 -6.53
C TYR A 132 21.24 6.52 -6.12
N GLN A 133 21.97 5.90 -7.07
CA GLN A 133 23.30 5.37 -6.81
C GLN A 133 24.28 6.45 -6.35
N GLN A 134 24.25 7.64 -6.94
CA GLN A 134 25.10 8.76 -6.57
C GLN A 134 24.80 9.30 -5.18
N VAL A 135 23.53 9.33 -4.77
CA VAL A 135 23.09 9.94 -3.50
C VAL A 135 23.11 8.94 -2.35
N GLN A 136 22.70 7.69 -2.58
CA GLN A 136 22.59 6.64 -1.57
C GLN A 136 23.81 5.72 -1.52
N HIS A 137 24.70 5.79 -2.55
CA HIS A 137 25.89 4.92 -2.67
C HIS A 137 25.57 3.42 -2.77
N GLU A 138 24.33 3.09 -3.19
CA GLU A 138 23.83 1.74 -3.40
C GLU A 138 23.14 1.63 -4.75
N PHE A 139 23.09 0.40 -5.31
CA PHE A 139 22.29 0.15 -6.52
C PHE A 139 20.81 0.07 -6.15
N ALA A 140 20.01 0.83 -6.90
CA ALA A 140 18.56 0.80 -6.73
C ALA A 140 17.97 -0.50 -7.26
N THR A 141 17.10 -1.15 -6.48
CA THR A 141 16.21 -2.19 -6.98
C THR A 141 15.01 -1.55 -7.73
N GLU A 142 14.26 -2.34 -8.48
CA GLU A 142 13.03 -1.85 -9.12
C GLU A 142 12.00 -1.34 -8.09
N SER A 143 11.96 -1.98 -6.91
CA SER A 143 11.14 -1.54 -5.78
C SER A 143 11.58 -0.18 -5.24
N ASP A 144 12.88 0.05 -5.10
CA ASP A 144 13.44 1.33 -4.64
C ASP A 144 13.10 2.46 -5.64
N LEU A 145 13.24 2.19 -6.94
CA LEU A 145 12.88 3.15 -8.00
C LEU A 145 11.39 3.47 -8.01
N LYS A 146 10.53 2.48 -7.76
CA LYS A 146 9.09 2.68 -7.64
C LYS A 146 8.75 3.56 -6.43
N ASN A 147 9.39 3.33 -5.28
CA ASN A 147 9.20 4.16 -4.08
C ASN A 147 9.64 5.61 -4.34
N VAL A 148 10.85 5.82 -4.89
CA VAL A 148 11.35 7.16 -5.25
C VAL A 148 10.40 7.90 -6.19
N ARG A 149 9.87 7.23 -7.22
CA ARG A 149 8.87 7.83 -8.13
C ARG A 149 7.61 8.24 -7.39
N THR A 150 7.09 7.37 -6.51
CA THR A 150 5.90 7.66 -5.72
C THR A 150 6.11 8.89 -4.84
N LEU A 151 7.27 9.02 -4.19
CA LEU A 151 7.62 10.17 -3.38
C LEU A 151 7.76 11.46 -4.21
N ILE A 152 8.39 11.40 -5.39
CA ILE A 152 8.49 12.55 -6.30
C ILE A 152 7.09 13.01 -6.76
N THR A 153 6.23 12.06 -7.15
CA THR A 153 4.84 12.35 -7.49
C THR A 153 4.11 13.00 -6.31
N TYR A 154 4.28 12.46 -5.10
CA TYR A 154 3.68 13.02 -3.88
C TYR A 154 4.15 14.47 -3.63
N ILE A 155 5.45 14.73 -3.69
CA ILE A 155 6.04 16.07 -3.52
C ILE A 155 5.41 17.09 -4.48
N LYS A 156 5.35 16.75 -5.77
CA LYS A 156 4.80 17.64 -6.82
C LYS A 156 3.30 17.83 -6.67
N ASN A 157 2.55 16.76 -6.45
CA ASN A 157 1.10 16.79 -6.39
C ASN A 157 0.55 17.41 -5.11
N MET A 158 1.22 17.25 -3.97
CA MET A 158 0.87 17.89 -2.70
C MET A 158 1.45 19.31 -2.59
N MET A 159 2.22 19.77 -3.57
CA MET A 159 2.86 21.10 -3.59
C MET A 159 3.66 21.37 -2.32
N LEU A 160 4.48 20.36 -1.88
CA LEU A 160 5.21 20.44 -0.63
C LEU A 160 6.25 21.55 -0.63
N SER A 161 6.37 22.26 0.50
CA SER A 161 7.43 23.22 0.76
C SER A 161 8.78 22.51 0.97
N GLU A 162 9.88 23.27 0.89
CA GLU A 162 11.22 22.70 1.15
C GLU A 162 11.34 22.07 2.55
N GLU A 163 10.70 22.67 3.55
CA GLU A 163 10.69 22.15 4.93
C GLU A 163 9.93 20.83 5.04
N GLU A 164 8.80 20.71 4.33
CA GLU A 164 8.02 19.47 4.30
C GLU A 164 8.77 18.35 3.55
N ILE A 165 9.51 18.69 2.49
CA ILE A 165 10.35 17.72 1.77
C ILE A 165 11.50 17.21 2.65
N LEU A 166 12.13 18.09 3.47
CA LEU A 166 13.18 17.67 4.40
C LEU A 166 12.64 16.74 5.50
N LYS A 167 11.40 16.92 5.95
CA LYS A 167 10.76 15.98 6.88
C LYS A 167 10.52 14.60 6.25
N LEU A 168 10.32 14.53 4.93
CA LEU A 168 10.25 13.25 4.22
C LEU A 168 11.59 12.51 4.22
N ASP A 169 12.73 13.22 4.18
CA ASP A 169 14.06 12.59 4.28
C ASP A 169 14.20 11.80 5.59
N GLU A 170 13.73 12.38 6.70
CA GLU A 170 13.76 11.73 8.01
C GLU A 170 12.78 10.55 8.10
N LYS A 171 11.56 10.74 7.59
CA LYS A 171 10.51 9.71 7.63
C LYS A 171 10.85 8.47 6.80
N GLU A 172 11.39 8.68 5.61
CA GLU A 172 11.68 7.60 4.65
C GLU A 172 13.13 7.06 4.79
N GLU A 173 13.90 7.60 5.74
CA GLU A 173 15.33 7.27 5.93
C GLU A 173 16.13 7.36 4.62
N MET A 174 15.75 8.29 3.73
CA MET A 174 16.26 8.46 2.38
C MET A 174 16.46 9.94 2.06
N LYS A 175 17.54 10.32 1.40
CA LYS A 175 17.79 11.71 0.94
C LYS A 175 16.91 12.07 -0.27
N ILE A 176 15.60 11.94 -0.13
CA ILE A 176 14.65 12.19 -1.24
C ILE A 176 14.68 13.66 -1.70
N SER A 177 14.97 14.60 -0.80
CA SER A 177 15.11 16.02 -1.13
C SER A 177 16.22 16.26 -2.16
N VAL A 178 17.36 15.58 -2.01
CA VAL A 178 18.51 15.67 -2.93
C VAL A 178 18.19 14.97 -4.25
N ILE A 179 17.60 13.78 -4.20
CA ILE A 179 17.20 13.00 -5.39
C ILE A 179 16.17 13.80 -6.21
N TYR A 180 15.16 14.38 -5.57
CA TYR A 180 14.13 15.19 -6.20
C TYR A 180 14.72 16.44 -6.90
N LYS A 181 15.57 17.21 -6.19
CA LYS A 181 16.21 18.42 -6.75
C LYS A 181 17.05 18.07 -7.99
N GLU A 182 17.82 17.00 -7.90
CA GLU A 182 18.67 16.55 -8.99
C GLU A 182 17.87 16.03 -10.19
N TYR A 183 16.81 15.25 -9.94
CA TYR A 183 15.89 14.79 -10.97
C TYR A 183 15.25 15.94 -11.74
N CYS A 184 14.71 16.93 -11.02
CA CYS A 184 14.11 18.12 -11.63
C CYS A 184 15.13 18.97 -12.39
N ARG A 185 16.39 19.03 -11.91
CA ARG A 185 17.49 19.73 -12.60
C ARG A 185 17.79 19.08 -13.94
N GLN A 186 18.00 17.76 -13.94
CA GLN A 186 18.33 17.01 -15.15
C GLN A 186 17.20 17.04 -16.20
N LEU A 187 15.94 16.90 -15.80
CA LEU A 187 14.82 17.05 -16.74
C LEU A 187 14.83 18.43 -17.41
N ARG A 188 15.04 19.52 -16.64
CA ARG A 188 15.10 20.88 -17.19
C ARG A 188 16.25 21.11 -18.16
N GLU A 189 17.42 20.59 -17.84
CA GLU A 189 18.62 20.70 -18.71
C GLU A 189 18.43 20.01 -20.06
N HIS A 190 17.70 18.91 -20.05
CA HIS A 190 17.36 18.18 -21.27
C HIS A 190 16.10 18.66 -21.97
N HIS A 191 15.46 19.76 -21.50
CA HIS A 191 14.19 20.28 -22.01
C HIS A 191 13.06 19.24 -21.94
N LEU A 192 13.06 18.40 -20.92
CA LEU A 192 12.08 17.36 -20.67
C LEU A 192 11.15 17.73 -19.52
N MET A 193 9.97 17.14 -19.50
CA MET A 193 9.03 17.18 -18.38
C MET A 193 8.34 15.82 -18.21
N ASP A 194 8.02 15.45 -16.99
CA ASP A 194 7.13 14.32 -16.71
C ASP A 194 5.66 14.76 -16.61
N TYR A 195 4.74 13.82 -16.36
CA TYR A 195 3.31 14.11 -16.23
C TYR A 195 2.98 15.02 -15.05
N ASP A 196 3.75 14.93 -13.95
CA ASP A 196 3.56 15.79 -12.78
C ASP A 196 4.08 17.20 -13.05
N ASP A 197 5.19 17.33 -13.80
CA ASP A 197 5.70 18.63 -14.25
C ASP A 197 4.71 19.37 -15.13
N GLN A 198 3.91 18.66 -15.95
CA GLN A 198 2.85 19.33 -16.73
C GLN A 198 1.89 20.11 -15.84
N MET A 199 1.49 19.52 -14.71
CA MET A 199 0.60 20.20 -13.75
C MET A 199 1.30 21.38 -13.06
N VAL A 200 2.55 21.19 -12.62
CA VAL A 200 3.35 22.26 -11.98
C VAL A 200 3.56 23.44 -12.94
N TYR A 201 3.89 23.16 -14.20
CA TYR A 201 4.09 24.22 -15.20
C TYR A 201 2.78 24.91 -15.57
N ALA A 202 1.70 24.17 -15.82
CA ALA A 202 0.39 24.75 -16.12
C ALA A 202 -0.10 25.64 -14.98
N TYR A 203 -0.01 25.17 -13.72
CA TYR A 203 -0.35 25.95 -12.53
C TYR A 203 0.47 27.25 -12.43
N THR A 204 1.78 27.12 -12.62
CA THR A 204 2.69 28.29 -12.57
C THR A 204 2.41 29.29 -13.67
N MET A 205 2.12 28.84 -14.89
CA MET A 205 1.78 29.68 -16.03
C MET A 205 0.45 30.41 -15.80
N LEU A 206 -0.60 29.70 -15.36
CA LEU A 206 -1.90 30.31 -15.05
C LEU A 206 -1.79 31.40 -13.98
N ARG A 207 -0.95 31.19 -12.94
CA ARG A 207 -0.72 32.19 -11.90
C ARG A 207 0.08 33.39 -12.36
N LYS A 208 1.06 33.22 -13.23
CA LYS A 208 1.99 34.29 -13.66
C LYS A 208 1.47 35.11 -14.84
N PHE A 209 0.56 34.57 -15.65
CA PHE A 209 0.08 35.20 -16.88
C PHE A 209 -1.44 35.35 -16.87
N PRO A 210 -1.96 36.50 -16.37
CA PRO A 210 -3.41 36.74 -16.28
C PRO A 210 -4.16 36.57 -17.61
N GLN A 211 -3.56 36.96 -18.73
CA GLN A 211 -4.16 36.83 -20.06
C GLN A 211 -4.36 35.34 -20.46
N LEU A 212 -3.42 34.48 -20.08
CA LEU A 212 -3.54 33.03 -20.29
C LEU A 212 -4.69 32.46 -19.44
N LEU A 213 -4.77 32.86 -18.18
CA LEU A 213 -5.83 32.42 -17.28
C LEU A 213 -7.20 32.88 -17.81
N GLU A 214 -7.33 34.14 -18.16
CA GLU A 214 -8.58 34.73 -18.69
C GLU A 214 -9.03 34.02 -19.98
N HIS A 215 -8.09 33.67 -20.87
CA HIS A 215 -8.40 32.91 -22.07
C HIS A 215 -9.10 31.59 -21.75
N PHE A 216 -8.55 30.79 -20.81
CA PHE A 216 -9.14 29.49 -20.46
C PHE A 216 -10.43 29.62 -19.64
N GLN A 217 -10.56 30.65 -18.80
CA GLN A 217 -11.80 30.98 -18.09
C GLN A 217 -12.94 31.33 -19.04
N ASN A 218 -12.65 32.11 -20.10
CA ASN A 218 -13.63 32.43 -21.13
C ASN A 218 -13.95 31.23 -22.06
N LEU A 219 -12.96 30.33 -22.25
CA LEU A 219 -13.17 29.14 -23.04
C LEU A 219 -14.07 28.14 -22.30
N TYR A 220 -13.89 27.97 -20.99
CA TYR A 220 -14.61 27.00 -20.16
C TYR A 220 -15.30 27.66 -18.96
N PRO A 221 -16.38 28.40 -19.16
CA PRO A 221 -17.15 29.03 -18.07
C PRO A 221 -17.88 27.99 -17.17
N TYR A 222 -18.02 26.72 -17.62
CA TYR A 222 -18.60 25.63 -16.85
C TYR A 222 -17.60 24.49 -16.72
N ILE A 223 -17.34 24.07 -15.50
CA ILE A 223 -16.38 23.01 -15.21
C ILE A 223 -17.08 21.93 -14.38
N CYS A 224 -17.01 20.68 -14.86
CA CYS A 224 -17.48 19.49 -14.16
C CYS A 224 -16.29 18.59 -13.83
N VAL A 225 -16.20 18.10 -12.59
CA VAL A 225 -15.12 17.22 -12.11
C VAL A 225 -15.72 15.92 -11.58
N ASP A 226 -15.31 14.82 -12.16
CA ASP A 226 -15.69 13.47 -11.71
C ASP A 226 -14.62 12.89 -10.78
N GLU A 227 -15.04 12.03 -9.84
CA GLU A 227 -14.17 11.39 -8.82
C GLU A 227 -13.28 12.41 -8.09
N ALA A 228 -13.87 13.55 -7.68
CA ALA A 228 -13.14 14.66 -7.10
C ALA A 228 -12.34 14.31 -5.85
N GLN A 229 -12.69 13.24 -5.11
CA GLN A 229 -11.95 12.75 -3.94
C GLN A 229 -10.58 12.16 -4.28
N ASP A 230 -10.33 11.80 -5.55
CA ASP A 230 -9.04 11.24 -6.01
C ASP A 230 -8.12 12.31 -6.60
N THR A 231 -8.62 13.54 -6.69
CA THR A 231 -7.92 14.70 -7.25
C THR A 231 -6.87 15.20 -6.24
N SER A 232 -5.64 15.46 -6.72
CA SER A 232 -4.54 15.95 -5.88
C SER A 232 -4.64 17.45 -5.57
N LYS A 233 -3.85 17.92 -4.61
CA LYS A 233 -3.85 19.33 -4.20
C LYS A 233 -3.55 20.30 -5.36
N ILE A 234 -2.56 19.97 -6.19
CA ILE A 234 -2.23 20.82 -7.37
C ILE A 234 -3.35 20.81 -8.42
N GLN A 235 -4.01 19.64 -8.59
CA GLN A 235 -5.13 19.50 -9.51
C GLN A 235 -6.32 20.36 -9.05
N HIS A 236 -6.67 20.30 -7.76
CA HIS A 236 -7.69 21.18 -7.18
C HIS A 236 -7.32 22.67 -7.34
N ALA A 237 -6.05 23.01 -7.16
CA ALA A 237 -5.58 24.40 -7.33
C ALA A 237 -5.72 24.89 -8.79
N ILE A 238 -5.45 24.03 -9.78
CA ILE A 238 -5.65 24.34 -11.21
C ILE A 238 -7.15 24.52 -11.50
N ILE A 239 -8.00 23.60 -11.03
CA ILE A 239 -9.45 23.67 -11.22
C ILE A 239 -10.02 24.96 -10.59
N ALA A 240 -9.60 25.30 -9.37
CA ALA A 240 -10.02 26.51 -8.68
C ALA A 240 -9.64 27.79 -9.46
N LEU A 241 -8.41 27.84 -10.03
CA LEU A 241 -8.02 28.99 -10.90
C LEU A 241 -8.90 29.08 -12.14
N LEU A 242 -9.15 27.98 -12.82
CA LEU A 242 -9.98 27.97 -14.01
C LEU A 242 -11.43 28.36 -13.73
N ALA A 243 -11.99 27.92 -12.59
CA ALA A 243 -13.37 28.20 -12.20
C ALA A 243 -13.56 29.61 -11.60
N SER A 244 -12.52 30.31 -11.13
CA SER A 244 -12.60 31.48 -10.27
C SER A 244 -13.31 32.68 -10.89
N LYS A 245 -13.53 32.76 -12.22
CA LYS A 245 -14.23 33.87 -12.89
C LYS A 245 -15.74 33.74 -12.81
N THR A 246 -16.27 32.53 -12.99
CA THR A 246 -17.72 32.27 -13.07
C THR A 246 -18.25 31.51 -11.86
N GLU A 247 -17.39 30.80 -11.16
CA GLU A 247 -17.70 29.88 -10.07
C GLU A 247 -18.70 28.75 -10.47
N ASN A 248 -18.96 28.54 -11.76
CA ASN A 248 -19.80 27.44 -12.23
C ASN A 248 -19.01 26.13 -12.20
N LEU A 249 -18.76 25.68 -11.00
CA LEU A 249 -17.99 24.47 -10.68
C LEU A 249 -18.89 23.39 -10.11
N PHE A 250 -18.96 22.26 -10.79
CA PHE A 250 -19.67 21.07 -10.33
C PHE A 250 -18.67 19.96 -10.04
N MET A 251 -18.51 19.62 -8.76
CA MET A 251 -17.68 18.50 -8.34
C MET A 251 -18.55 17.33 -7.89
N VAL A 252 -18.27 16.14 -8.38
CA VAL A 252 -18.91 14.92 -7.90
C VAL A 252 -17.86 13.99 -7.31
N GLY A 253 -18.13 13.45 -6.12
CA GLY A 253 -17.21 12.57 -5.43
C GLY A 253 -17.79 11.92 -4.19
N ASP A 254 -16.95 11.16 -3.52
CA ASP A 254 -17.24 10.51 -2.25
C ASP A 254 -15.93 10.37 -1.47
N GLU A 255 -15.73 11.17 -0.44
CA GLU A 255 -14.52 11.10 0.38
C GLU A 255 -14.35 9.76 1.09
N ASP A 256 -15.47 9.02 1.31
CA ASP A 256 -15.42 7.66 1.85
C ASP A 256 -14.84 6.64 0.85
N GLN A 257 -14.71 7.00 -0.42
CA GLN A 257 -14.04 6.22 -1.45
C GLN A 257 -12.64 6.76 -1.83
N SER A 258 -12.10 7.73 -1.08
CA SER A 258 -10.74 8.20 -1.29
C SER A 258 -9.74 7.20 -0.74
N ILE A 259 -9.09 6.46 -1.64
CA ILE A 259 -8.13 5.39 -1.33
C ILE A 259 -6.79 5.54 -2.05
N TYR A 260 -6.53 6.71 -2.63
CA TYR A 260 -5.29 7.01 -3.36
C TYR A 260 -4.44 8.07 -2.64
N GLY A 261 -4.49 8.11 -1.30
CA GLY A 261 -3.64 9.00 -0.49
C GLY A 261 -2.16 8.83 -0.81
N PHE A 262 -1.70 7.60 -1.04
CA PHE A 262 -0.32 7.31 -1.48
C PHE A 262 0.04 7.87 -2.88
N ARG A 263 -0.95 8.30 -3.68
CA ARG A 263 -0.80 9.02 -4.96
C ARG A 263 -1.13 10.50 -4.82
N ALA A 264 -1.10 11.03 -3.61
CA ALA A 264 -1.42 12.41 -3.29
C ALA A 264 -2.88 12.83 -3.55
N ALA A 265 -3.85 11.91 -3.46
CA ALA A 265 -5.26 12.29 -3.39
C ALA A 265 -5.50 13.21 -2.19
N TYR A 266 -6.31 14.26 -2.38
CA TYR A 266 -6.53 15.31 -1.39
C TYR A 266 -8.03 15.48 -1.10
N PRO A 267 -8.65 14.53 -0.38
CA PRO A 267 -10.08 14.56 -0.06
C PRO A 267 -10.48 15.74 0.84
N GLU A 268 -9.52 16.39 1.54
CA GLU A 268 -9.74 17.59 2.34
C GLU A 268 -10.31 18.75 1.50
N ALA A 269 -10.08 18.75 0.18
CA ALA A 269 -10.69 19.75 -0.70
C ALA A 269 -12.22 19.64 -0.73
N LEU A 270 -12.78 18.42 -0.66
CA LEU A 270 -14.22 18.21 -0.55
C LEU A 270 -14.74 18.68 0.81
N LEU A 271 -14.05 18.30 1.89
CA LEU A 271 -14.42 18.67 3.26
C LEU A 271 -14.39 20.20 3.51
N SER A 272 -13.56 20.91 2.76
CA SER A 272 -13.45 22.37 2.85
C SER A 272 -14.19 23.13 1.73
N PHE A 273 -14.98 22.44 0.92
CA PHE A 273 -15.60 23.04 -0.27
C PHE A 273 -16.46 24.25 0.06
N GLU A 274 -17.35 24.18 1.04
CA GLU A 274 -18.21 25.29 1.46
C GLU A 274 -17.42 26.47 2.04
N LYS A 275 -16.25 26.22 2.63
CA LYS A 275 -15.37 27.28 3.15
C LYS A 275 -14.62 27.99 2.04
N ASN A 276 -14.33 27.27 0.95
CA ASN A 276 -13.51 27.77 -0.15
C ASN A 276 -14.33 28.45 -1.24
N HIS A 277 -15.65 28.21 -1.31
CA HIS A 277 -16.54 28.74 -2.33
C HIS A 277 -17.72 29.47 -1.69
N ALA A 278 -17.86 30.77 -1.99
CA ALA A 278 -19.01 31.52 -1.56
C ALA A 278 -20.29 30.97 -2.21
N ASN A 279 -21.37 30.86 -1.43
CA ASN A 279 -22.65 30.32 -1.89
C ASN A 279 -22.60 28.88 -2.42
N ALA A 280 -21.64 28.10 -1.95
CA ALA A 280 -21.54 26.68 -2.30
C ALA A 280 -22.81 25.91 -1.90
N ARG A 281 -23.21 24.97 -2.75
CA ARG A 281 -24.28 24.05 -2.46
C ARG A 281 -23.72 22.64 -2.35
N VAL A 282 -23.99 21.98 -1.24
CA VAL A 282 -23.66 20.55 -1.06
C VAL A 282 -24.93 19.73 -1.23
N LEU A 283 -24.94 18.85 -2.21
CA LEU A 283 -26.04 17.94 -2.53
C LEU A 283 -25.65 16.51 -2.20
N LEU A 284 -26.63 15.69 -1.83
CA LEU A 284 -26.41 14.30 -1.45
C LEU A 284 -27.09 13.36 -2.46
N MET A 285 -26.43 12.25 -2.77
CA MET A 285 -27.02 11.09 -3.43
C MET A 285 -26.78 9.85 -2.57
N GLU A 286 -27.79 9.41 -1.86
CA GLU A 286 -27.71 8.40 -0.81
C GLU A 286 -28.31 7.03 -1.20
N ASP A 287 -29.09 6.97 -2.28
CA ASP A 287 -29.73 5.73 -2.73
C ASP A 287 -28.74 4.84 -3.47
N ASN A 288 -28.53 3.62 -2.97
CA ASN A 288 -27.66 2.63 -3.60
C ASN A 288 -28.49 1.67 -4.47
N PHE A 289 -28.26 1.70 -5.78
CA PHE A 289 -28.93 0.84 -6.78
C PHE A 289 -28.12 -0.43 -7.13
N ARG A 290 -26.94 -0.61 -6.53
CA ARG A 290 -26.00 -1.70 -6.85
C ARG A 290 -26.21 -2.93 -6.00
N SER A 291 -26.08 -2.80 -4.70
CA SER A 291 -25.94 -3.89 -3.75
C SER A 291 -27.26 -4.24 -3.06
N ASN A 292 -27.40 -5.46 -2.56
CA ASN A 292 -28.52 -5.84 -1.71
C ASN A 292 -28.48 -5.11 -0.35
N ALA A 293 -29.61 -5.07 0.35
CA ALA A 293 -29.75 -4.30 1.59
C ALA A 293 -28.81 -4.76 2.71
N SER A 294 -28.51 -6.06 2.84
CA SER A 294 -27.57 -6.54 3.87
C SER A 294 -26.19 -5.95 3.75
N ILE A 295 -25.68 -5.82 2.50
CA ILE A 295 -24.37 -5.25 2.21
C ILE A 295 -24.39 -3.74 2.44
N VAL A 296 -25.43 -3.04 1.96
CA VAL A 296 -25.57 -1.59 2.08
C VAL A 296 -25.60 -1.15 3.54
N GLU A 297 -26.47 -1.76 4.35
CA GLU A 297 -26.63 -1.42 5.76
C GLU A 297 -25.36 -1.67 6.56
N ALA A 298 -24.70 -2.82 6.33
CA ALA A 298 -23.43 -3.14 7.00
C ALA A 298 -22.30 -2.17 6.60
N ALA A 299 -22.20 -1.84 5.31
CA ALA A 299 -21.21 -0.92 4.81
C ALA A 299 -21.44 0.51 5.33
N ASP A 300 -22.68 0.98 5.39
CA ASP A 300 -23.04 2.28 5.97
C ASP A 300 -22.61 2.35 7.44
N GLN A 301 -23.06 1.41 8.28
CA GLN A 301 -22.69 1.36 9.70
C GLN A 301 -21.18 1.28 9.93
N PHE A 302 -20.46 0.61 9.04
CA PHE A 302 -19.02 0.46 9.10
C PHE A 302 -18.29 1.79 8.83
N ILE A 303 -18.67 2.50 7.76
CA ILE A 303 -17.97 3.73 7.35
C ILE A 303 -18.30 4.93 8.23
N GLN A 304 -19.47 4.94 8.91
CA GLN A 304 -19.85 5.97 9.86
C GLN A 304 -18.86 6.13 11.03
N LYS A 305 -17.97 5.18 11.24
CA LYS A 305 -16.93 5.25 12.28
C LYS A 305 -15.74 6.15 11.91
N ASN A 306 -15.60 6.52 10.65
CA ASN A 306 -14.62 7.52 10.23
C ASN A 306 -15.07 8.91 10.66
N THR A 307 -14.12 9.75 11.03
CA THR A 307 -14.38 11.09 11.57
C THR A 307 -14.25 12.21 10.53
N LEU A 308 -13.37 12.02 9.53
CA LEU A 308 -13.12 12.99 8.46
C LEU A 308 -14.02 12.70 7.26
N ARG A 309 -15.32 13.05 7.40
CA ARG A 309 -16.34 12.84 6.38
C ARG A 309 -17.52 13.80 6.57
N HIS A 310 -18.31 13.99 5.51
CA HIS A 310 -19.62 14.63 5.61
C HIS A 310 -20.65 13.67 6.19
N GLU A 311 -21.67 14.22 6.83
CA GLU A 311 -22.81 13.44 7.30
C GLU A 311 -23.64 13.02 6.09
N LYS A 312 -23.65 11.73 5.78
CA LYS A 312 -24.42 11.10 4.72
C LYS A 312 -24.60 9.62 5.02
N HIS A 313 -25.69 9.02 4.55
CA HIS A 313 -26.05 7.64 4.77
C HIS A 313 -26.35 6.91 3.46
N MET A 314 -25.94 5.66 3.36
CA MET A 314 -26.34 4.80 2.24
C MET A 314 -27.71 4.18 2.49
N ARG A 315 -28.62 4.34 1.55
CA ARG A 315 -29.96 3.72 1.58
C ARG A 315 -30.06 2.63 0.52
N ALA A 316 -30.47 1.43 0.92
CA ALA A 316 -30.67 0.33 0.00
C ALA A 316 -31.96 0.55 -0.82
N THR A 317 -31.87 0.36 -2.13
CA THR A 317 -33.04 0.33 -3.02
C THR A 317 -33.45 -1.09 -3.39
N LYS A 318 -32.59 -2.08 -3.15
CA LYS A 318 -32.82 -3.50 -3.38
C LYS A 318 -33.24 -4.20 -2.09
N GLU A 319 -33.94 -5.30 -2.22
CA GLU A 319 -34.35 -6.13 -1.11
C GLU A 319 -33.17 -6.77 -0.39
N ARG A 320 -33.41 -7.15 0.86
CA ARG A 320 -32.45 -7.93 1.65
C ARG A 320 -32.34 -9.33 1.09
N MET A 321 -31.14 -9.76 0.79
CA MET A 321 -30.81 -11.11 0.32
C MET A 321 -29.98 -11.85 1.38
N GLU A 322 -28.94 -12.54 0.95
CA GLU A 322 -28.03 -13.23 1.86
C GLU A 322 -27.24 -12.25 2.73
N GLU A 323 -27.05 -12.61 4.00
CA GLU A 323 -26.19 -11.87 4.92
C GLU A 323 -24.72 -12.01 4.52
N ILE A 324 -23.89 -11.07 4.97
CA ILE A 324 -22.44 -11.15 4.76
C ILE A 324 -21.91 -12.40 5.45
N LYS A 325 -21.24 -13.27 4.71
CA LYS A 325 -20.68 -14.53 5.22
C LYS A 325 -19.26 -14.30 5.75
N GLU A 326 -18.99 -14.77 6.97
CA GLU A 326 -17.64 -14.92 7.48
C GLU A 326 -17.24 -16.40 7.40
N ILE A 327 -16.07 -16.67 6.80
CA ILE A 327 -15.46 -17.98 6.77
C ILE A 327 -14.15 -17.91 7.55
N SER A 328 -14.16 -18.36 8.80
CA SER A 328 -12.96 -18.42 9.63
C SER A 328 -12.18 -19.70 9.36
N LEU A 329 -10.96 -19.57 8.92
CA LEU A 329 -10.09 -20.65 8.48
C LEU A 329 -8.91 -20.85 9.46
N LYS A 330 -8.41 -22.10 9.54
CA LYS A 330 -7.28 -22.41 10.44
C LYS A 330 -5.96 -21.76 10.01
N SER A 331 -5.81 -21.41 8.72
CA SER A 331 -4.60 -20.78 8.19
C SER A 331 -4.89 -20.03 6.90
N ARG A 332 -4.03 -19.06 6.54
CA ARG A 332 -4.08 -18.37 5.24
C ARG A 332 -4.04 -19.34 4.05
N LYS A 333 -3.28 -20.44 4.13
CA LYS A 333 -3.21 -21.45 3.07
C LYS A 333 -4.56 -22.09 2.75
N ALA A 334 -5.42 -22.24 3.76
CA ALA A 334 -6.74 -22.86 3.59
C ALA A 334 -7.69 -22.01 2.72
N GLN A 335 -7.58 -20.66 2.73
CA GLN A 335 -8.39 -19.79 1.88
C GLN A 335 -8.11 -20.02 0.39
N TYR A 336 -6.85 -20.23 0.01
CA TYR A 336 -6.49 -20.48 -1.38
C TYR A 336 -7.04 -21.83 -1.89
N SER A 337 -7.00 -22.86 -1.06
CA SER A 337 -7.58 -24.17 -1.40
C SER A 337 -9.11 -24.11 -1.53
N TYR A 338 -9.77 -23.27 -0.73
CA TYR A 338 -11.20 -23.03 -0.85
C TYR A 338 -11.52 -22.28 -2.16
N LEU A 339 -10.80 -21.19 -2.44
CA LEU A 339 -11.01 -20.36 -3.64
C LEU A 339 -10.69 -21.12 -4.93
N MET A 340 -9.70 -22.02 -4.92
CA MET A 340 -9.45 -22.89 -6.07
C MET A 340 -10.68 -23.74 -6.42
N LYS A 341 -11.39 -24.28 -5.41
CA LYS A 341 -12.64 -25.04 -5.63
C LYS A 341 -13.78 -24.16 -6.13
N VAL A 342 -13.83 -22.88 -5.67
CA VAL A 342 -14.81 -21.91 -6.18
C VAL A 342 -14.51 -21.58 -7.64
N ALA A 343 -13.24 -21.45 -8.00
CA ALA A 343 -12.83 -21.14 -9.38
C ALA A 343 -13.16 -22.28 -10.36
N ASP A 344 -12.97 -23.54 -9.93
CA ASP A 344 -13.19 -24.76 -10.74
C ASP A 344 -14.67 -24.99 -11.15
N GLY A 345 -15.58 -24.22 -10.73
CA GLY A 345 -16.99 -24.33 -11.16
C GLY A 345 -17.62 -22.97 -11.36
N CYS A 346 -16.82 -21.96 -11.52
CA CYS A 346 -17.29 -20.58 -11.54
C CYS A 346 -18.00 -20.24 -12.85
N THR A 347 -19.30 -19.95 -12.77
CA THR A 347 -20.11 -19.50 -13.90
C THR A 347 -20.65 -18.07 -13.73
N THR A 348 -20.64 -17.56 -12.50
CA THR A 348 -21.13 -16.22 -12.15
C THR A 348 -19.93 -15.30 -11.92
N GLN A 349 -20.05 -14.05 -12.32
CA GLN A 349 -19.00 -13.06 -12.15
C GLN A 349 -18.59 -12.93 -10.68
N THR A 350 -17.45 -13.50 -10.34
CA THR A 350 -16.93 -13.64 -8.98
C THR A 350 -15.56 -13.00 -8.87
N ALA A 351 -15.41 -12.05 -7.95
CA ALA A 351 -14.13 -11.41 -7.70
C ALA A 351 -13.52 -11.86 -6.37
N VAL A 352 -12.23 -12.16 -6.40
CA VAL A 352 -11.39 -12.27 -5.20
C VAL A 352 -10.62 -10.98 -5.05
N LEU A 353 -10.91 -10.24 -3.99
CA LEU A 353 -10.28 -8.96 -3.71
C LEU A 353 -9.28 -9.10 -2.55
N TYR A 354 -8.12 -8.53 -2.74
CA TYR A 354 -6.99 -8.60 -1.81
C TYR A 354 -6.32 -7.23 -1.61
N ARG A 355 -5.55 -7.10 -0.52
CA ARG A 355 -4.87 -5.84 -0.16
C ARG A 355 -3.71 -5.55 -1.10
N ASP A 356 -2.77 -6.50 -1.23
CA ASP A 356 -1.52 -6.36 -1.96
C ASP A 356 -1.34 -7.48 -2.98
N ASN A 357 -0.66 -7.17 -4.09
CA ASN A 357 -0.47 -8.10 -5.21
C ASN A 357 0.23 -9.41 -4.82
N GLU A 358 1.09 -9.40 -3.81
CA GLU A 358 1.74 -10.62 -3.33
C GLU A 358 0.80 -11.59 -2.62
N CYS A 359 -0.27 -11.10 -1.98
CA CYS A 359 -1.23 -11.94 -1.26
C CYS A 359 -1.90 -12.98 -2.13
N ILE A 360 -2.03 -12.72 -3.43
CA ILE A 360 -2.73 -13.62 -4.36
C ILE A 360 -1.82 -14.67 -5.01
N LEU A 361 -0.48 -14.51 -4.95
CA LEU A 361 0.47 -15.39 -5.63
C LEU A 361 0.30 -16.88 -5.28
N PRO A 362 0.03 -17.29 -4.02
CA PRO A 362 -0.22 -18.67 -3.70
C PRO A 362 -1.51 -19.24 -4.35
N LEU A 363 -2.52 -18.39 -4.61
CA LEU A 363 -3.72 -18.80 -5.35
C LEU A 363 -3.40 -18.93 -6.84
N VAL A 364 -2.68 -17.97 -7.41
CA VAL A 364 -2.23 -18.03 -8.81
C VAL A 364 -1.43 -19.31 -9.06
N ASP A 365 -0.47 -19.64 -8.18
CA ASP A 365 0.29 -20.90 -8.28
C ASP A 365 -0.61 -22.13 -8.28
N LEU A 366 -1.66 -22.14 -7.45
CA LEU A 366 -2.63 -23.23 -7.39
C LEU A 366 -3.46 -23.35 -8.68
N LEU A 367 -3.99 -22.24 -9.18
CA LEU A 367 -4.83 -22.20 -10.38
C LEU A 367 -4.05 -22.66 -11.59
N GLU A 368 -2.81 -22.18 -11.76
CA GLU A 368 -1.93 -22.57 -12.87
C GLU A 368 -1.56 -24.08 -12.82
N ARG A 369 -1.24 -24.63 -11.65
CA ARG A 369 -0.95 -26.06 -11.50
C ARG A 369 -2.13 -26.98 -11.81
N ASN A 370 -3.35 -26.48 -11.63
CA ASN A 370 -4.58 -27.24 -11.90
C ASN A 370 -5.25 -26.84 -13.22
N ASN A 371 -4.61 -25.99 -14.04
CA ASN A 371 -5.15 -25.50 -15.31
C ASN A 371 -6.56 -24.88 -15.18
N ILE A 372 -6.82 -24.20 -14.05
CA ILE A 372 -8.11 -23.53 -13.80
C ILE A 372 -8.03 -22.09 -14.35
N PRO A 373 -8.96 -21.69 -15.22
CA PRO A 373 -8.95 -20.37 -15.81
C PRO A 373 -9.27 -19.28 -14.78
N TYR A 374 -8.63 -18.13 -14.91
CA TYR A 374 -8.89 -16.92 -14.12
C TYR A 374 -8.48 -15.68 -14.89
N GLN A 375 -9.10 -14.56 -14.57
CA GLN A 375 -8.72 -13.25 -15.05
C GLN A 375 -7.95 -12.51 -13.96
N MET A 376 -6.82 -11.88 -14.28
CA MET A 376 -6.06 -11.06 -13.35
C MET A 376 -6.05 -9.59 -13.80
N ARG A 377 -6.41 -8.66 -12.89
CA ARG A 377 -6.40 -7.23 -13.16
C ARG A 377 -5.19 -6.57 -12.52
N ASN A 378 -4.47 -5.76 -13.30
CA ASN A 378 -3.32 -4.97 -12.84
C ASN A 378 -2.27 -5.83 -12.11
N ALA A 379 -1.79 -6.86 -12.79
CA ALA A 379 -0.70 -7.70 -12.29
C ALA A 379 0.58 -6.87 -12.14
N GLU A 380 1.10 -6.77 -10.94
CA GLU A 380 2.39 -6.16 -10.67
C GLU A 380 3.44 -7.21 -10.33
N LEU A 381 4.62 -7.06 -10.90
CA LEU A 381 5.75 -7.98 -10.73
C LEU A 381 6.74 -7.55 -9.63
N THR A 382 6.42 -6.50 -8.89
CA THR A 382 7.30 -5.91 -7.86
C THR A 382 7.69 -6.87 -6.75
N PHE A 383 6.86 -7.88 -6.46
CA PHE A 383 7.24 -8.95 -5.53
C PHE A 383 8.54 -9.64 -5.93
N PHE A 384 8.69 -10.01 -7.22
CA PHE A 384 9.85 -10.77 -7.72
C PHE A 384 11.14 -9.95 -7.77
N SER A 385 11.04 -8.62 -7.80
CA SER A 385 12.16 -7.68 -7.76
C SER A 385 12.39 -7.05 -6.39
N HIS A 386 11.58 -7.43 -5.38
CA HIS A 386 11.72 -6.92 -4.04
C HIS A 386 13.00 -7.46 -3.38
N ARG A 387 13.73 -6.59 -2.66
CA ARG A 387 15.01 -6.91 -2.01
C ARG A 387 14.96 -8.21 -1.19
N THR A 388 13.94 -8.41 -0.35
CA THR A 388 13.78 -9.62 0.46
C THR A 388 13.68 -10.89 -0.39
N VAL A 389 12.98 -10.83 -1.53
CA VAL A 389 12.83 -11.99 -2.43
C VAL A 389 14.14 -12.28 -3.14
N LEU A 390 14.80 -11.23 -3.65
CA LEU A 390 16.11 -11.36 -4.29
C LEU A 390 17.17 -11.90 -3.33
N ASP A 391 17.18 -11.44 -2.08
CA ASP A 391 18.09 -11.95 -1.06
C ASP A 391 17.90 -13.45 -0.82
N VAL A 392 16.66 -13.89 -0.64
CA VAL A 392 16.35 -15.33 -0.45
C VAL A 392 16.77 -16.14 -1.68
N VAL A 393 16.50 -15.64 -2.88
CA VAL A 393 16.94 -16.29 -4.13
C VAL A 393 18.46 -16.35 -4.21
N ASN A 394 19.19 -15.27 -3.88
CA ASN A 394 20.66 -15.26 -3.90
C ASN A 394 21.26 -16.19 -2.84
N ILE A 395 20.66 -16.29 -1.65
CA ILE A 395 21.09 -17.23 -0.63
C ILE A 395 20.91 -18.68 -1.13
N MET A 396 19.79 -18.99 -1.79
CA MET A 396 19.55 -20.30 -2.39
C MET A 396 20.52 -20.57 -3.56
N LYS A 397 20.79 -19.58 -4.42
CA LYS A 397 21.79 -19.69 -5.50
C LYS A 397 23.18 -19.97 -4.95
N LEU A 398 23.58 -19.29 -3.87
CA LEU A 398 24.86 -19.55 -3.19
C LEU A 398 24.91 -20.95 -2.59
N ALA A 399 23.80 -21.52 -2.11
CA ALA A 399 23.75 -22.90 -1.65
C ALA A 399 23.93 -23.89 -2.82
N LEU A 400 23.29 -23.61 -3.98
CA LEU A 400 23.36 -24.43 -5.19
C LEU A 400 24.74 -24.35 -5.89
N ASN A 401 25.29 -23.15 -5.93
CA ASN A 401 26.63 -22.90 -6.47
C ASN A 401 27.51 -22.21 -5.41
N PRO A 402 28.28 -22.95 -4.61
CA PRO A 402 29.11 -22.39 -3.55
C PRO A 402 30.26 -21.48 -4.05
N LYS A 403 30.50 -21.40 -5.39
CA LYS A 403 31.48 -20.54 -6.03
C LYS A 403 30.88 -19.23 -6.57
N ASP A 404 29.57 -19.00 -6.37
CA ASP A 404 28.87 -17.79 -6.83
C ASP A 404 29.25 -16.60 -5.96
N THR A 405 30.32 -15.92 -6.33
CA THR A 405 30.85 -14.73 -5.64
C THR A 405 29.92 -13.54 -5.74
N GLU A 406 29.16 -13.41 -6.85
CA GLU A 406 28.19 -12.35 -7.03
C GLU A 406 27.03 -12.50 -6.03
N ALA A 407 26.43 -13.68 -5.95
CA ALA A 407 25.39 -13.97 -4.97
C ALA A 407 25.89 -13.80 -3.54
N PHE A 408 27.14 -14.23 -3.24
CA PHE A 408 27.75 -14.05 -1.93
C PHE A 408 27.87 -12.57 -1.56
N LEU A 409 28.41 -11.72 -2.44
CA LEU A 409 28.59 -10.30 -2.19
C LEU A 409 27.26 -9.55 -1.97
N GLN A 410 26.15 -10.06 -2.51
CA GLN A 410 24.82 -9.51 -2.25
C GLN A 410 24.26 -9.85 -0.86
N VAL A 411 24.69 -10.96 -0.24
CA VAL A 411 24.01 -11.50 0.95
C VAL A 411 24.91 -11.69 2.19
N TYR A 412 26.23 -11.66 2.08
CA TYR A 412 27.14 -11.99 3.18
C TYR A 412 26.86 -11.26 4.49
N TYR A 413 26.54 -9.96 4.44
CA TYR A 413 26.28 -9.13 5.63
C TYR A 413 24.87 -9.28 6.19
N LYS A 414 24.00 -10.06 5.50
CA LYS A 414 22.59 -10.28 5.84
C LYS A 414 22.35 -11.63 6.54
N ILE A 415 23.29 -12.56 6.45
CA ILE A 415 23.17 -13.95 6.89
C ILE A 415 24.12 -14.36 8.01
N GLY A 416 24.49 -13.44 8.88
CA GLY A 416 25.23 -13.77 10.10
C GLY A 416 26.69 -14.24 9.89
N THR A 417 27.35 -13.89 8.79
CA THR A 417 28.77 -14.16 8.58
C THR A 417 29.67 -13.23 9.40
N TYR A 418 29.20 -12.03 9.72
CA TYR A 418 29.92 -10.95 10.41
C TYR A 418 31.19 -10.49 9.69
N LEU A 419 31.34 -10.76 8.39
CA LEU A 419 32.45 -10.27 7.57
C LEU A 419 32.31 -8.77 7.29
N ARG A 420 33.44 -8.06 7.29
CA ARG A 420 33.51 -6.68 6.82
C ARG A 420 33.54 -6.62 5.30
N LYS A 421 33.16 -5.48 4.73
CA LYS A 421 33.08 -5.29 3.27
C LYS A 421 34.41 -5.62 2.57
N GLN A 422 35.52 -5.11 3.09
CA GLN A 422 36.84 -5.35 2.51
C GLN A 422 37.26 -6.83 2.59
N GLU A 423 36.94 -7.51 3.70
CA GLU A 423 37.18 -8.95 3.88
C GLU A 423 36.37 -9.77 2.87
N ALA A 424 35.09 -9.48 2.74
CA ALA A 424 34.20 -10.17 1.81
C ALA A 424 34.65 -9.99 0.35
N MET A 425 35.04 -8.79 -0.05
CA MET A 425 35.55 -8.53 -1.40
C MET A 425 36.82 -9.31 -1.67
N ARG A 426 37.76 -9.30 -0.72
CA ARG A 426 39.05 -10.05 -0.89
C ARG A 426 38.84 -11.56 -0.92
N ILE A 427 37.91 -12.07 -0.11
CA ILE A 427 37.53 -13.48 -0.10
C ILE A 427 36.91 -13.86 -1.45
N ALA A 428 36.02 -13.04 -2.01
CA ALA A 428 35.44 -13.25 -3.33
C ALA A 428 36.50 -13.32 -4.44
N GLU A 429 37.42 -12.36 -4.47
CA GLU A 429 38.57 -12.34 -5.41
C GLU A 429 39.40 -13.65 -5.32
N ILE A 430 39.76 -14.06 -4.10
CA ILE A 430 40.53 -15.31 -3.90
C ILE A 430 39.72 -16.54 -4.33
N SER A 431 38.41 -16.55 -4.10
CA SER A 431 37.52 -17.63 -4.54
C SER A 431 37.52 -17.77 -6.06
N GLU A 432 37.42 -16.65 -6.79
CA GLU A 432 37.51 -16.62 -8.25
C GLU A 432 38.89 -17.03 -8.77
N GLU A 433 39.98 -16.46 -8.21
CA GLU A 433 41.36 -16.77 -8.60
C GLU A 433 41.71 -18.27 -8.44
N LYS A 434 41.20 -18.90 -7.37
CA LYS A 434 41.54 -20.29 -7.02
C LYS A 434 40.46 -21.31 -7.44
N ASP A 435 39.36 -20.85 -7.98
CA ASP A 435 38.17 -21.68 -8.29
C ASP A 435 37.69 -22.52 -7.11
N LEU A 436 37.60 -21.92 -5.91
CA LEU A 436 37.21 -22.56 -4.66
C LEU A 436 35.87 -22.02 -4.14
N PRO A 437 35.08 -22.84 -3.36
CA PRO A 437 33.88 -22.34 -2.70
C PRO A 437 34.17 -21.13 -1.80
N VAL A 438 33.38 -20.08 -1.92
CA VAL A 438 33.66 -18.77 -1.30
C VAL A 438 33.68 -18.84 0.23
N LEU A 439 32.82 -19.67 0.86
CA LEU A 439 32.83 -19.85 2.31
C LEU A 439 33.93 -20.78 2.83
N ASP A 440 34.51 -21.61 1.98
CA ASP A 440 35.73 -22.38 2.32
C ASP A 440 36.94 -21.45 2.35
N VAL A 441 37.06 -20.57 1.34
CA VAL A 441 38.08 -19.50 1.35
C VAL A 441 37.91 -18.61 2.57
N ALA A 442 36.68 -18.22 2.93
CA ALA A 442 36.38 -17.41 4.10
C ALA A 442 36.78 -18.12 5.42
N ALA A 443 36.55 -19.43 5.52
CA ALA A 443 36.86 -20.21 6.72
C ALA A 443 38.38 -20.35 6.97
N ASP A 444 39.18 -20.26 5.88
CA ASP A 444 40.66 -20.37 5.91
C ASP A 444 41.33 -19.02 5.77
N TYR A 445 40.58 -17.91 5.67
CA TYR A 445 41.15 -16.57 5.46
C TYR A 445 41.88 -16.07 6.69
N GLN A 446 43.19 -15.76 6.51
CA GLN A 446 44.03 -15.24 7.57
C GLN A 446 43.62 -13.80 7.96
N GLY A 447 43.49 -13.55 9.26
CA GLY A 447 43.12 -12.23 9.81
C GLY A 447 41.68 -12.14 10.34
N LEU A 448 40.85 -13.16 10.13
CA LEU A 448 39.55 -13.25 10.77
C LEU A 448 39.67 -13.72 12.23
N SER A 449 38.81 -13.18 13.09
CA SER A 449 38.72 -13.68 14.48
C SER A 449 38.13 -15.09 14.50
N GLY A 450 38.47 -15.89 15.52
CA GLY A 450 37.91 -17.24 15.69
C GLY A 450 36.39 -17.25 15.77
N HIS A 451 35.79 -16.17 16.28
CA HIS A 451 34.30 -16.01 16.28
C HIS A 451 33.74 -15.89 14.86
N VAL A 452 34.31 -15.04 14.02
CA VAL A 452 33.86 -14.85 12.62
C VAL A 452 34.04 -16.13 11.82
N ILE A 453 35.17 -16.84 11.98
CA ILE A 453 35.38 -18.15 11.35
C ILE A 453 34.32 -19.15 11.79
N GLY A 454 33.97 -19.18 13.09
CA GLY A 454 32.87 -20.02 13.59
C GLY A 454 31.52 -19.69 12.94
N CYS A 455 31.21 -18.40 12.77
CA CYS A 455 29.99 -17.94 12.11
C CYS A 455 29.96 -18.32 10.61
N VAL A 456 31.06 -18.14 9.90
CA VAL A 456 31.19 -18.54 8.49
C VAL A 456 30.98 -20.05 8.32
N LYS A 457 31.60 -20.88 9.19
CA LYS A 457 31.41 -22.33 9.18
C LYS A 457 29.95 -22.74 9.47
N SER A 458 29.29 -22.02 10.38
CA SER A 458 27.87 -22.22 10.67
C SER A 458 27.00 -21.91 9.45
N VAL A 459 27.20 -20.77 8.80
CA VAL A 459 26.48 -20.39 7.58
C VAL A 459 26.69 -21.41 6.47
N ARG A 460 27.95 -21.84 6.25
CA ARG A 460 28.26 -22.92 5.30
C ARG A 460 27.47 -24.19 5.56
N THR A 461 27.41 -24.64 6.82
CA THR A 461 26.63 -25.82 7.21
C THR A 461 25.14 -25.63 6.95
N HIS A 462 24.60 -24.44 7.21
CA HIS A 462 23.20 -24.16 6.91
C HIS A 462 22.92 -24.20 5.41
N LEU A 463 23.78 -23.66 4.55
CA LEU A 463 23.62 -23.72 3.10
C LEU A 463 23.68 -25.17 2.60
N GLN A 464 24.61 -25.99 3.10
CA GLN A 464 24.70 -27.42 2.75
C GLN A 464 23.44 -28.20 3.16
N ASN A 465 22.94 -27.99 4.38
CA ASN A 465 21.74 -28.66 4.87
C ASN A 465 20.47 -28.25 4.11
N MET A 466 20.42 -26.98 3.64
CA MET A 466 19.31 -26.43 2.86
C MET A 466 19.05 -27.23 1.58
N LEU A 467 20.08 -27.78 0.94
CA LEU A 467 19.97 -28.54 -0.30
C LEU A 467 19.16 -29.83 -0.16
N GLN A 468 19.00 -30.34 1.07
CA GLN A 468 18.23 -31.54 1.37
C GLN A 468 16.81 -31.23 1.88
N GLU A 469 16.40 -29.98 1.81
CA GLU A 469 15.13 -29.51 2.35
C GLU A 469 14.15 -29.09 1.24
N SER A 470 12.85 -29.16 1.55
CA SER A 470 11.81 -28.56 0.72
C SER A 470 11.92 -27.04 0.70
N GLY A 471 11.36 -26.39 -0.32
CA GLY A 471 11.46 -24.94 -0.50
C GLY A 471 10.99 -24.14 0.71
N ASP A 472 9.92 -24.55 1.39
CA ASP A 472 9.41 -23.85 2.59
C ASP A 472 10.37 -23.99 3.79
N LYS A 473 10.98 -25.15 3.96
CA LYS A 473 11.98 -25.39 5.02
C LYS A 473 13.24 -24.58 4.75
N ALA A 474 13.67 -24.49 3.49
CA ALA A 474 14.79 -23.67 3.07
C ALA A 474 14.55 -22.17 3.41
N VAL A 475 13.38 -21.62 3.05
CA VAL A 475 13.00 -20.25 3.44
C VAL A 475 12.97 -20.08 4.96
N ASN A 476 12.43 -21.08 5.68
CA ASN A 476 12.42 -21.05 7.13
C ASN A 476 13.83 -21.10 7.74
N ARG A 477 14.74 -21.87 7.16
CA ARG A 477 16.15 -21.94 7.57
C ARG A 477 16.82 -20.57 7.42
N ILE A 478 16.67 -19.92 6.27
CA ILE A 478 17.17 -18.57 6.01
C ILE A 478 16.64 -17.59 7.06
N SER A 479 15.33 -17.62 7.28
CA SER A 479 14.66 -16.70 8.19
C SER A 479 15.07 -16.88 9.65
N GLN A 480 15.07 -18.12 10.17
CA GLN A 480 15.16 -18.39 11.61
C GLN A 480 16.57 -18.74 12.08
N TYR A 481 17.41 -19.35 11.24
CA TYR A 481 18.68 -19.93 11.68
C TYR A 481 19.91 -19.25 11.08
N MET A 482 19.76 -18.46 10.00
CA MET A 482 20.86 -17.74 9.35
C MET A 482 20.91 -16.24 9.70
N GLY A 483 20.07 -15.77 10.65
CA GLY A 483 20.05 -14.38 11.11
C GLY A 483 19.37 -13.38 10.17
N TYR A 484 18.75 -13.84 9.07
CA TYR A 484 18.16 -12.96 8.09
C TYR A 484 16.92 -12.19 8.63
N ARG A 485 16.12 -12.80 9.50
CA ARG A 485 15.01 -12.12 10.16
C ARG A 485 15.48 -10.99 11.10
N ASP A 486 16.57 -11.21 11.82
CA ASP A 486 17.16 -10.19 12.68
C ASP A 486 17.72 -9.03 11.85
N TYR A 487 18.25 -9.33 10.67
CA TYR A 487 18.64 -8.31 9.71
C TYR A 487 17.44 -7.47 9.25
N LEU A 488 16.34 -8.09 8.81
CA LEU A 488 15.12 -7.38 8.41
C LEU A 488 14.56 -6.51 9.53
N ASN A 489 14.46 -7.04 10.75
CA ASN A 489 13.99 -6.30 11.93
C ASN A 489 14.87 -5.07 12.21
N ARG A 490 16.19 -5.20 12.08
CA ARG A 490 17.13 -4.11 12.30
C ARG A 490 16.99 -2.97 11.31
N ILE A 491 16.60 -3.28 10.07
CA ILE A 491 16.39 -2.29 9.01
C ILE A 491 14.93 -1.91 8.82
N GLY A 492 14.04 -2.31 9.75
CA GLY A 492 12.63 -1.95 9.73
C GLY A 492 11.78 -2.55 8.60
N ILE A 493 12.27 -3.60 7.91
CA ILE A 493 11.54 -4.24 6.81
C ILE A 493 10.69 -5.40 7.33
N SER A 494 9.41 -5.42 6.92
CA SER A 494 8.47 -6.50 7.24
C SER A 494 8.91 -7.86 6.68
N ASP A 495 8.66 -8.93 7.43
CA ASP A 495 8.89 -10.32 7.02
C ASP A 495 7.72 -10.95 6.25
N SER A 496 6.69 -10.17 5.88
CA SER A 496 5.48 -10.64 5.16
C SER A 496 5.80 -11.41 3.88
N LYS A 497 6.83 -10.98 3.13
CA LYS A 497 7.26 -11.65 1.90
C LYS A 497 7.87 -13.02 2.12
N LEU A 498 8.50 -13.24 3.28
CA LEU A 498 8.98 -14.58 3.67
C LEU A 498 7.83 -15.55 3.88
N GLU A 499 6.68 -15.09 4.39
CA GLU A 499 5.49 -15.93 4.52
C GLU A 499 4.94 -16.37 3.16
N ILE A 500 4.88 -15.45 2.18
CA ILE A 500 4.47 -15.77 0.81
C ILE A 500 5.45 -16.77 0.16
N LEU A 501 6.77 -16.53 0.28
CA LEU A 501 7.80 -17.46 -0.21
C LEU A 501 7.68 -18.86 0.41
N ARG A 502 7.38 -18.94 1.71
CA ARG A 502 7.13 -20.23 2.38
C ARG A 502 5.88 -20.92 1.86
N MET A 503 4.81 -20.18 1.58
CA MET A 503 3.59 -20.76 1.01
C MET A 503 3.82 -21.30 -0.40
N LEU A 504 4.56 -20.60 -1.23
CA LEU A 504 4.96 -21.06 -2.57
C LEU A 504 5.92 -22.24 -2.47
N GLY A 505 6.93 -22.17 -1.61
CA GLY A 505 7.92 -23.23 -1.39
C GLY A 505 7.37 -24.50 -0.78
N ALA A 506 6.18 -24.48 -0.18
CA ALA A 506 5.59 -25.66 0.47
C ALA A 506 5.20 -26.80 -0.51
N ARG A 507 5.26 -26.54 -1.81
CA ARG A 507 5.02 -27.50 -2.89
C ARG A 507 6.27 -27.81 -3.69
N GLU A 508 7.38 -27.21 -3.35
CA GLU A 508 8.64 -27.39 -4.04
C GLU A 508 9.55 -28.33 -3.24
N GLU A 509 10.02 -29.38 -3.89
CA GLU A 509 10.82 -30.42 -3.26
C GLU A 509 12.22 -29.96 -2.85
N SER A 510 12.72 -28.88 -3.46
CA SER A 510 14.05 -28.35 -3.23
C SER A 510 14.10 -26.82 -3.37
N PRO A 511 15.16 -26.15 -2.85
CA PRO A 511 15.43 -24.74 -3.09
C PRO A 511 15.54 -24.40 -4.58
N GLU A 512 16.17 -25.27 -5.38
CA GLU A 512 16.31 -25.10 -6.82
C GLU A 512 14.95 -25.02 -7.51
N ARG A 513 14.04 -25.95 -7.16
CA ARG A 513 12.68 -25.94 -7.71
C ARG A 513 11.91 -24.68 -7.31
N LEU A 514 12.09 -24.18 -6.09
CA LEU A 514 11.48 -22.92 -5.69
C LEU A 514 12.00 -21.73 -6.50
N VAL A 515 13.32 -21.60 -6.68
CA VAL A 515 13.90 -20.54 -7.50
C VAL A 515 13.34 -20.57 -8.92
N LYS A 516 13.34 -21.76 -9.55
CA LYS A 516 12.78 -21.95 -10.90
C LYS A 516 11.28 -21.60 -10.94
N ARG A 517 10.51 -22.03 -9.92
CA ARG A 517 9.07 -21.74 -9.86
C ARG A 517 8.78 -20.24 -9.74
N LEU A 518 9.58 -19.48 -9.02
CA LEU A 518 9.44 -18.03 -8.94
C LEU A 518 9.67 -17.37 -10.32
N GLU A 519 10.65 -17.84 -11.10
CA GLU A 519 10.90 -17.36 -12.46
C GLU A 519 9.74 -17.73 -13.39
N GLU A 520 9.22 -18.97 -13.32
CA GLU A 520 8.04 -19.40 -14.07
C GLU A 520 6.80 -18.54 -13.76
N LEU A 521 6.50 -18.31 -12.48
CA LEU A 521 5.38 -17.48 -12.07
C LEU A 521 5.52 -16.03 -12.55
N LYS A 522 6.73 -15.48 -12.49
CA LYS A 522 7.01 -14.14 -13.04
C LYS A 522 6.69 -14.08 -14.53
N SER A 523 7.12 -15.07 -15.31
CA SER A 523 6.83 -15.16 -16.76
C SER A 523 5.34 -15.31 -17.03
N ILE A 524 4.68 -16.26 -16.35
CA ILE A 524 3.23 -16.49 -16.48
C ILE A 524 2.45 -15.20 -16.24
N ILE A 525 2.73 -14.50 -15.15
CA ILE A 525 2.01 -13.26 -14.81
C ILE A 525 2.29 -12.14 -15.83
N SER A 526 3.53 -12.05 -16.34
CA SER A 526 3.91 -11.03 -17.32
C SER A 526 3.29 -11.26 -18.71
N GLU A 527 3.11 -12.53 -19.10
CA GLU A 527 2.64 -12.92 -20.41
C GLU A 527 1.13 -13.17 -20.47
N LYS A 528 0.49 -13.29 -19.29
CA LYS A 528 -0.93 -13.64 -19.22
C LYS A 528 -1.80 -12.56 -19.84
N GLN A 529 -2.37 -12.89 -20.99
CA GLN A 529 -3.43 -12.08 -21.57
C GLN A 529 -4.71 -12.25 -20.74
N SER A 530 -5.35 -11.14 -20.40
CA SER A 530 -6.62 -11.15 -19.69
C SER A 530 -7.71 -11.74 -20.59
N ASP A 531 -8.20 -12.93 -20.26
CA ASP A 531 -9.43 -13.45 -20.84
C ASP A 531 -10.62 -12.69 -20.28
N ALA A 532 -11.11 -11.71 -21.04
CA ALA A 532 -12.20 -10.84 -20.63
C ALA A 532 -13.54 -11.59 -20.37
N GLN A 533 -13.65 -12.86 -20.78
CA GLN A 533 -14.87 -13.66 -20.61
C GLN A 533 -14.80 -14.56 -19.37
N CYS A 534 -13.63 -14.75 -18.75
CA CYS A 534 -13.52 -15.58 -17.56
C CYS A 534 -14.27 -14.96 -16.38
N PRO A 535 -15.22 -15.69 -15.76
CA PRO A 535 -16.05 -15.15 -14.68
C PRO A 535 -15.30 -15.04 -13.34
N PHE A 536 -14.18 -15.74 -13.16
CA PHE A 536 -13.40 -15.71 -11.94
C PHE A 536 -12.25 -14.70 -12.04
N ILE A 537 -12.34 -13.63 -11.22
CA ILE A 537 -11.52 -12.43 -11.35
C ILE A 537 -10.68 -12.23 -10.08
N LEU A 538 -9.38 -12.03 -10.26
CA LEU A 538 -8.43 -11.66 -9.21
C LEU A 538 -8.09 -10.17 -9.34
N SER A 539 -8.28 -9.39 -8.27
CA SER A 539 -8.04 -7.95 -8.28
C SER A 539 -7.62 -7.43 -6.92
N THR A 540 -6.75 -6.44 -6.86
CA THR A 540 -6.59 -5.66 -5.62
C THR A 540 -7.85 -4.85 -5.36
N MET A 541 -8.13 -4.52 -4.08
CA MET A 541 -9.24 -3.63 -3.74
C MET A 541 -9.10 -2.27 -4.43
N HIS A 542 -7.88 -1.73 -4.56
CA HIS A 542 -7.62 -0.50 -5.30
C HIS A 542 -8.02 -0.59 -6.77
N ALA A 543 -7.62 -1.66 -7.44
CA ALA A 543 -7.94 -1.86 -8.86
C ALA A 543 -9.42 -2.21 -9.12
N SER A 544 -10.15 -2.59 -8.09
CA SER A 544 -11.59 -2.87 -8.16
C SER A 544 -12.46 -1.60 -8.05
N LYS A 545 -11.87 -0.45 -7.71
CA LYS A 545 -12.61 0.82 -7.64
C LYS A 545 -13.28 1.14 -8.98
N GLY A 546 -14.54 1.58 -8.94
CA GLY A 546 -15.35 1.82 -10.14
C GLY A 546 -15.96 0.57 -10.77
N LEU A 547 -15.55 -0.64 -10.36
CA LEU A 547 -16.09 -1.91 -10.84
C LEU A 547 -17.14 -2.47 -9.88
N GLU A 548 -17.83 -3.53 -10.32
CA GLU A 548 -18.84 -4.21 -9.52
C GLU A 548 -18.96 -5.68 -9.96
N TYR A 549 -19.26 -6.56 -9.03
CA TYR A 549 -19.28 -8.00 -9.25
C TYR A 549 -20.51 -8.62 -8.56
N GLU A 550 -21.03 -9.74 -9.10
CA GLU A 550 -22.16 -10.42 -8.46
C GLU A 550 -21.75 -11.00 -7.11
N HIS A 551 -20.61 -11.71 -7.06
CA HIS A 551 -20.05 -12.26 -5.84
C HIS A 551 -18.64 -11.69 -5.56
N VAL A 552 -18.38 -11.38 -4.30
CA VAL A 552 -17.06 -10.89 -3.86
C VAL A 552 -16.56 -11.71 -2.68
N TYR A 553 -15.31 -12.14 -2.78
CA TYR A 553 -14.54 -12.73 -1.70
C TYR A 553 -13.43 -11.75 -1.29
N LEU A 554 -13.45 -11.30 -0.03
CA LEU A 554 -12.35 -10.52 0.57
C LEU A 554 -11.45 -11.48 1.34
N ILE A 555 -10.19 -11.60 0.92
CA ILE A 555 -9.21 -12.48 1.56
C ILE A 555 -8.34 -11.72 2.56
N ASP A 556 -7.73 -12.47 3.48
CA ASP A 556 -6.79 -11.94 4.46
C ASP A 556 -7.38 -10.83 5.35
N VAL A 557 -8.69 -10.90 5.67
CA VAL A 557 -9.36 -9.95 6.56
C VAL A 557 -8.95 -10.24 7.99
N MET A 558 -7.77 -9.73 8.39
CA MET A 558 -7.20 -9.93 9.71
C MET A 558 -6.27 -8.77 10.08
N ASP A 559 -6.23 -8.45 11.37
CA ASP A 559 -5.34 -7.42 11.90
C ASP A 559 -3.86 -7.75 11.60
N GLY A 560 -3.14 -6.77 11.07
CA GLY A 560 -1.77 -6.92 10.56
C GLY A 560 -1.67 -7.15 9.05
N ILE A 561 -2.84 -7.27 8.33
CA ILE A 561 -2.92 -7.27 6.87
C ILE A 561 -4.03 -6.32 6.41
N LEU A 562 -5.25 -6.49 6.93
CA LEU A 562 -6.40 -5.63 6.64
C LEU A 562 -7.29 -5.50 7.89
N PRO A 563 -7.12 -4.45 8.66
CA PRO A 563 -6.16 -3.35 8.53
C PRO A 563 -4.71 -3.79 8.77
N GLU A 564 -3.76 -3.09 8.13
CA GLU A 564 -2.33 -3.33 8.34
C GLU A 564 -1.91 -2.99 9.77
N GLN A 565 -2.41 -1.88 10.29
CA GLN A 565 -2.23 -1.47 11.69
C GLN A 565 -3.58 -1.38 12.38
N ALA A 566 -3.86 -2.32 13.28
CA ALA A 566 -5.05 -2.28 14.11
C ALA A 566 -4.88 -1.26 15.25
N LEU A 567 -5.81 -0.32 15.40
CA LEU A 567 -5.82 0.62 16.51
C LEU A 567 -6.43 -0.05 17.74
N GLN A 568 -5.61 -0.25 18.78
CA GLN A 568 -6.09 -0.78 20.07
C GLN A 568 -6.98 0.24 20.80
N ASN A 569 -6.68 1.53 20.68
CA ASN A 569 -7.46 2.61 21.30
C ASN A 569 -7.46 3.86 20.42
N PRO A 570 -8.51 4.08 19.59
CA PRO A 570 -8.60 5.26 18.71
C PRO A 570 -8.50 6.61 19.44
N LYS A 571 -8.89 6.67 20.73
CA LYS A 571 -8.83 7.91 21.52
C LYS A 571 -7.41 8.30 21.93
N ARG A 572 -6.44 7.40 21.84
CA ARG A 572 -5.03 7.64 22.18
C ARG A 572 -4.11 7.66 20.97
N ALA A 573 -4.66 7.37 19.80
CA ALA A 573 -3.92 7.38 18.55
C ALA A 573 -3.50 8.80 18.18
N SER A 574 -2.33 8.95 17.59
CA SER A 574 -1.92 10.20 16.96
C SER A 574 -2.84 10.52 15.78
N LYS A 575 -2.84 11.77 15.33
CA LYS A 575 -3.63 12.18 14.17
C LYS A 575 -3.25 11.39 12.90
N GLU A 576 -1.96 11.10 12.73
CA GLU A 576 -1.44 10.36 11.59
C GLU A 576 -1.86 8.88 11.63
N GLU A 577 -1.76 8.23 12.80
CA GLU A 577 -2.22 6.85 12.98
C GLU A 577 -3.73 6.73 12.71
N LEU A 578 -4.52 7.71 13.17
CA LEU A 578 -5.96 7.72 12.93
C LEU A 578 -6.27 7.91 11.44
N GLN A 579 -5.58 8.83 10.76
CA GLN A 579 -5.76 9.05 9.32
C GLN A 579 -5.43 7.78 8.51
N THR A 580 -4.32 7.11 8.82
CA THR A 580 -3.91 5.86 8.18
C THR A 580 -4.95 4.76 8.40
N TYR A 581 -5.45 4.62 9.63
CA TYR A 581 -6.49 3.62 9.95
C TYR A 581 -7.82 3.93 9.25
N GLU A 582 -8.21 5.21 9.16
CA GLU A 582 -9.41 5.63 8.42
C GLU A 582 -9.27 5.41 6.91
N GLU A 583 -8.06 5.55 6.34
CA GLU A 583 -7.78 5.23 4.94
C GLU A 583 -7.91 3.72 4.68
N GLU A 584 -7.36 2.87 5.57
CA GLU A 584 -7.54 1.42 5.50
C GLU A 584 -9.04 1.03 5.61
N ARG A 585 -9.82 1.74 6.44
CA ARG A 585 -11.27 1.55 6.53
C ARG A 585 -11.98 1.90 5.22
N ARG A 586 -11.58 2.99 4.56
CA ARG A 586 -12.11 3.36 3.22
C ARG A 586 -11.77 2.29 2.18
N LEU A 587 -10.55 1.75 2.23
CA LEU A 587 -10.14 0.68 1.32
C LEU A 587 -11.01 -0.58 1.49
N PHE A 588 -11.22 -1.00 2.74
CA PHE A 588 -12.11 -2.14 3.03
C PHE A 588 -13.55 -1.84 2.59
N TYR A 589 -14.07 -0.65 2.89
CA TYR A 589 -15.39 -0.18 2.45
C TYR A 589 -15.53 -0.21 0.92
N VAL A 590 -14.52 0.24 0.18
CA VAL A 590 -14.50 0.12 -1.29
C VAL A 590 -14.61 -1.34 -1.71
N GLY A 591 -13.83 -2.24 -1.11
CA GLY A 591 -13.90 -3.69 -1.39
C GLY A 591 -15.30 -4.27 -1.15
N VAL A 592 -15.90 -3.96 0.00
CA VAL A 592 -17.26 -4.39 0.39
C VAL A 592 -18.32 -3.92 -0.62
N THR A 593 -18.27 -2.65 -0.98
CA THR A 593 -19.26 -2.02 -1.89
C THR A 593 -19.09 -2.41 -3.37
N ARG A 594 -18.16 -3.31 -3.69
CA ARG A 594 -18.07 -3.93 -5.04
C ARG A 594 -19.06 -5.05 -5.23
N ALA A 595 -19.57 -5.66 -4.16
CA ALA A 595 -20.50 -6.79 -4.21
C ALA A 595 -21.92 -6.33 -4.52
N LYS A 596 -22.57 -7.04 -5.45
CA LYS A 596 -24.01 -6.85 -5.75
C LYS A 596 -24.90 -7.77 -4.92
N GLN A 597 -24.61 -9.07 -4.92
CA GLN A 597 -25.46 -10.09 -4.32
C GLN A 597 -24.85 -10.74 -3.09
N GLN A 598 -23.58 -11.19 -3.19
CA GLN A 598 -22.93 -11.94 -2.12
C GLN A 598 -21.58 -11.36 -1.76
N LEU A 599 -21.32 -11.25 -0.45
CA LEU A 599 -20.06 -10.88 0.11
C LEU A 599 -19.59 -11.95 1.11
N THR A 600 -18.39 -12.45 0.91
CA THR A 600 -17.74 -13.41 1.81
C THR A 600 -16.43 -12.88 2.31
N LEU A 601 -16.20 -12.87 3.63
CA LEU A 601 -15.00 -12.44 4.29
C LEU A 601 -14.21 -13.66 4.76
N PHE A 602 -12.94 -13.78 4.36
CA PHE A 602 -12.05 -14.81 4.88
C PHE A 602 -11.24 -14.27 6.04
N THR A 603 -11.44 -14.89 7.20
CA THR A 603 -10.69 -14.62 8.43
C THR A 603 -9.89 -15.85 8.85
N THR A 604 -8.94 -15.65 9.77
CA THR A 604 -8.20 -16.76 10.40
C THR A 604 -8.44 -16.74 11.90
N ASN A 605 -7.72 -17.59 12.64
CA ASN A 605 -7.73 -17.57 14.11
C ASN A 605 -7.20 -16.24 14.71
N ARG A 606 -6.64 -15.35 13.89
CA ARG A 606 -6.32 -13.97 14.30
C ARG A 606 -7.60 -13.14 14.28
N GLU A 607 -7.75 -12.30 15.29
CA GLU A 607 -8.86 -11.35 15.32
C GLU A 607 -8.80 -10.37 14.15
N SER A 608 -9.96 -9.99 13.63
CA SER A 608 -10.11 -8.94 12.66
C SER A 608 -11.03 -7.85 13.21
N SER A 609 -10.47 -6.67 13.43
CA SER A 609 -11.23 -5.50 13.88
C SER A 609 -12.29 -5.12 12.84
N PHE A 610 -11.93 -5.07 11.54
CA PHE A 610 -12.86 -4.73 10.47
C PHE A 610 -13.96 -5.78 10.26
N CYS A 611 -13.62 -7.07 10.34
CA CYS A 611 -14.63 -8.13 10.24
C CYS A 611 -15.66 -8.04 11.38
N ARG A 612 -15.21 -7.82 12.61
CA ARG A 612 -16.11 -7.63 13.75
C ARG A 612 -17.01 -6.41 13.60
N GLU A 613 -16.42 -5.30 13.15
CA GLU A 613 -17.14 -4.04 12.99
C GLU A 613 -18.23 -4.12 11.93
N ILE A 614 -17.95 -4.73 10.78
CA ILE A 614 -18.92 -4.80 9.68
C ILE A 614 -20.04 -5.80 9.97
N LEU A 615 -19.76 -6.86 10.75
CA LEU A 615 -20.74 -7.85 11.16
C LEU A 615 -21.52 -7.45 12.43
N GLY A 616 -21.29 -6.24 12.96
CA GLY A 616 -21.96 -5.76 14.19
C GLY A 616 -21.67 -6.60 15.43
N LYS A 617 -20.58 -7.38 15.42
CA LYS A 617 -20.21 -8.22 16.57
C LYS A 617 -19.66 -7.35 17.70
N THR A 618 -20.38 -7.29 18.82
CA THR A 618 -19.97 -6.56 20.03
C THR A 618 -18.63 -7.10 20.57
N PHE A 619 -17.80 -6.22 21.11
CA PHE A 619 -16.65 -6.57 21.91
C PHE A 619 -17.14 -7.40 23.12
N ILE A 620 -17.07 -8.70 23.05
CA ILE A 620 -17.00 -9.49 24.25
C ILE A 620 -15.58 -9.21 24.77
N GLN A 621 -15.43 -8.29 25.73
CA GLN A 621 -14.26 -8.29 26.59
C GLN A 621 -14.20 -9.71 27.20
N LYS A 622 -13.48 -10.60 26.55
CA LYS A 622 -12.90 -11.71 27.26
C LYS A 622 -11.99 -11.05 28.28
N ASN A 623 -12.48 -10.90 29.52
CA ASN A 623 -11.62 -10.68 30.65
C ASN A 623 -10.46 -11.64 30.45
N SER A 624 -9.32 -11.09 30.08
CA SER A 624 -8.09 -11.84 29.85
C SER A 624 -7.49 -12.22 31.21
N THR A 625 -8.15 -13.15 31.86
CA THR A 625 -7.52 -14.05 32.81
C THR A 625 -7.12 -15.29 32.00
N LYS A 626 -6.06 -15.15 31.27
CA LYS A 626 -5.06 -16.11 30.81
C LYS A 626 -4.49 -15.62 29.49
N ALA A 627 -3.41 -14.88 29.55
CA ALA A 627 -2.44 -14.81 28.47
C ALA A 627 -1.98 -16.26 28.22
N VAL A 628 -2.59 -16.92 27.24
CA VAL A 628 -2.06 -18.17 26.69
C VAL A 628 -0.87 -17.75 25.86
N SER A 629 0.31 -17.91 26.42
CA SER A 629 1.56 -17.78 25.70
C SER A 629 1.51 -18.67 24.45
N THR A 630 1.56 -18.06 23.27
CA THR A 630 1.67 -18.72 21.97
C THR A 630 3.03 -19.41 21.74
N ASN A 631 3.70 -19.82 22.81
CA ASN A 631 4.98 -20.55 22.79
C ASN A 631 4.86 -22.05 23.05
N LYS A 632 3.71 -22.69 22.72
CA LYS A 632 3.54 -24.14 22.97
C LYS A 632 3.16 -24.98 21.77
N ILE A 633 3.62 -24.66 20.55
CA ILE A 633 3.39 -25.57 19.39
C ILE A 633 4.67 -25.93 18.61
N PHE A 634 5.87 -25.63 19.04
CA PHE A 634 7.07 -26.17 18.40
C PHE A 634 8.18 -26.46 19.43
N SER A 635 7.93 -27.40 20.36
CA SER A 635 9.01 -28.03 21.13
C SER A 635 8.82 -29.55 21.18
N GLN A 636 9.07 -30.17 20.04
CA GLN A 636 9.47 -31.59 20.02
C GLN A 636 10.71 -31.68 19.13
N ALA A 637 11.78 -32.04 19.78
CA ALA A 637 13.04 -32.60 19.37
C ALA A 637 14.29 -31.76 19.73
N ASN A 638 14.64 -31.75 21.01
CA ASN A 638 16.05 -31.67 21.37
C ASN A 638 16.27 -32.49 22.68
N PRO A 639 16.93 -33.69 22.63
CA PRO A 639 17.07 -34.60 23.78
C PRO A 639 18.11 -34.16 24.81
N TYR A 640 18.75 -33.01 24.71
CA TYR A 640 19.84 -32.58 25.60
C TYR A 640 19.55 -31.38 26.50
N ALA A 641 18.30 -31.08 26.80
CA ALA A 641 17.96 -30.05 27.79
C ALA A 641 17.18 -30.68 28.94
N GLN A 642 17.86 -31.46 29.78
CA GLN A 642 17.35 -31.82 31.11
C GLN A 642 17.84 -30.80 32.14
N ASN A 643 16.84 -30.35 32.93
CA ASN A 643 16.94 -29.62 34.20
C ASN A 643 17.35 -28.15 34.19
N THR A 644 16.32 -27.29 34.14
CA THR A 644 16.07 -26.29 35.24
C THR A 644 14.73 -25.60 35.02
N LYS A 645 13.63 -26.12 35.56
CA LYS A 645 12.39 -25.38 35.72
C LYS A 645 12.50 -24.58 37.03
N SER A 646 12.99 -23.36 36.98
CA SER A 646 12.72 -22.37 38.03
C SER A 646 11.42 -21.66 37.68
N ARG A 647 10.45 -21.74 38.59
CA ARG A 647 9.16 -21.01 38.54
C ARG A 647 9.46 -19.50 38.63
N ILE A 648 9.28 -18.77 37.56
CA ILE A 648 9.31 -17.30 37.57
C ILE A 648 8.00 -16.83 38.18
N LYS A 649 8.06 -16.20 39.36
CA LYS A 649 6.91 -15.57 40.02
C LYS A 649 6.71 -14.16 39.39
N PRO A 650 5.46 -13.71 39.16
CA PRO A 650 5.20 -12.34 38.77
C PRO A 650 5.61 -11.39 39.92
N VAL A 651 6.46 -10.42 39.62
CA VAL A 651 6.92 -9.41 40.58
C VAL A 651 5.88 -8.28 40.63
N THR A 652 5.49 -7.88 41.83
CA THR A 652 4.58 -6.75 42.05
C THR A 652 5.30 -5.41 41.86
N ALA A 653 4.56 -4.34 41.59
CA ALA A 653 5.13 -2.98 41.44
C ALA A 653 5.84 -2.53 42.75
N GLU A 654 5.40 -3.02 43.92
CA GLU A 654 6.02 -2.72 45.22
C GLU A 654 7.35 -3.46 45.41
N GLU A 655 7.45 -4.74 44.98
CA GLU A 655 8.70 -5.49 45.00
C GLU A 655 9.76 -4.88 44.08
N TYR A 656 9.34 -4.42 42.89
CA TYR A 656 10.23 -3.74 41.94
C TYR A 656 10.75 -2.42 42.51
N LYS A 657 9.88 -1.63 43.18
CA LYS A 657 10.24 -0.38 43.80
C LYS A 657 11.22 -0.58 44.96
N ARG A 658 10.97 -1.56 45.86
CA ARG A 658 11.87 -1.93 46.94
C ARG A 658 13.25 -2.37 46.43
N PHE A 659 13.29 -3.16 45.40
CA PHE A 659 14.55 -3.61 44.81
C PHE A 659 15.34 -2.42 44.24
N LYS A 660 14.67 -1.50 43.56
CA LYS A 660 15.28 -0.29 43.02
C LYS A 660 15.85 0.63 44.12
N GLU A 661 15.16 0.74 45.25
CA GLU A 661 15.58 1.53 46.42
C GLU A 661 16.82 0.95 47.13
N GLN A 662 17.07 -0.35 46.97
CA GLN A 662 18.25 -1.03 47.54
C GLN A 662 19.49 -0.93 46.64
N LEU A 663 19.33 -0.56 45.37
CA LEU A 663 20.41 -0.41 44.44
C LEU A 663 20.83 1.07 44.37
N GLY A 664 22.12 1.31 44.46
CA GLY A 664 22.73 2.64 44.27
C GLY A 664 24.18 2.51 43.85
N ALA A 665 24.76 3.57 43.31
CA ALA A 665 26.16 3.54 42.90
C ALA A 665 27.06 3.19 44.13
N GLY A 666 27.94 2.21 43.94
CA GLY A 666 28.83 1.69 44.98
C GLY A 666 28.25 0.50 45.78
N VAL A 667 27.01 0.11 45.59
CA VAL A 667 26.41 -1.07 46.26
C VAL A 667 27.03 -2.35 45.74
N LEU A 668 27.43 -3.23 46.66
CA LEU A 668 27.93 -4.57 46.36
C LEU A 668 26.74 -5.50 46.07
N VAL A 669 26.84 -6.26 45.02
CA VAL A 669 25.78 -7.18 44.56
C VAL A 669 26.37 -8.50 44.11
N LYS A 670 25.60 -9.58 44.25
CA LYS A 670 26.00 -10.91 43.79
C LYS A 670 25.04 -11.40 42.74
N HIS A 671 25.57 -11.59 41.52
CA HIS A 671 24.79 -12.12 40.39
C HIS A 671 25.00 -13.63 40.24
N LYS A 672 23.93 -14.41 40.17
CA LYS A 672 23.96 -15.89 40.05
C LYS A 672 24.88 -16.44 38.98
N LYS A 673 25.09 -15.71 37.90
CA LYS A 673 25.92 -16.14 36.73
C LYS A 673 27.26 -15.44 36.67
N PHE A 674 27.36 -14.19 37.16
CA PHE A 674 28.55 -13.35 36.97
C PHE A 674 29.35 -13.13 38.27
N GLY A 675 28.85 -13.65 39.40
CA GLY A 675 29.51 -13.51 40.72
C GLY A 675 29.35 -12.14 41.36
N ASP A 676 30.31 -11.76 42.19
CA ASP A 676 30.29 -10.50 42.93
C ASP A 676 30.59 -9.32 42.02
N GLY A 677 29.85 -8.23 42.18
CA GLY A 677 29.97 -7.01 41.38
C GLY A 677 29.61 -5.76 42.19
N VAL A 678 29.94 -4.61 41.62
CA VAL A 678 29.67 -3.28 42.17
C VAL A 678 28.78 -2.51 41.22
N VAL A 679 27.68 -1.95 41.71
CA VAL A 679 26.83 -1.06 40.91
C VAL A 679 27.56 0.22 40.61
N VAL A 680 27.68 0.56 39.34
CA VAL A 680 28.35 1.76 38.84
C VAL A 680 27.38 2.90 38.62
N SER A 681 26.27 2.61 37.95
CA SER A 681 25.17 3.56 37.68
C SER A 681 23.87 2.82 37.41
N MET A 682 22.74 3.53 37.50
CA MET A 682 21.44 3.00 37.18
C MET A 682 20.54 4.10 36.63
N ASP A 683 19.63 3.71 35.73
CA ASP A 683 18.53 4.52 35.21
C ASP A 683 17.16 3.90 35.56
N GLU A 684 16.10 4.28 34.86
CA GLU A 684 14.75 3.76 35.14
C GLU A 684 14.55 2.29 34.80
N GLU A 685 15.29 1.75 33.85
CA GLU A 685 15.11 0.38 33.33
C GLU A 685 16.33 -0.49 33.45
N HIS A 686 17.54 0.08 33.56
CA HIS A 686 18.81 -0.65 33.53
C HIS A 686 19.71 -0.31 34.70
N VAL A 687 20.56 -1.26 35.06
CA VAL A 687 21.64 -1.10 36.05
C VAL A 687 22.97 -1.52 35.44
N GLN A 688 23.98 -0.68 35.57
CA GLN A 688 25.35 -0.96 35.18
C GLN A 688 26.14 -1.51 36.39
N ILE A 689 26.60 -2.72 36.26
CA ILE A 689 27.34 -3.43 37.30
C ILE A 689 28.71 -3.84 36.80
N LEU A 690 29.74 -3.55 37.56
CA LEU A 690 31.10 -3.98 37.29
C LEU A 690 31.38 -5.31 37.99
N PHE A 691 31.56 -6.38 37.19
CA PHE A 691 31.93 -7.72 37.65
C PHE A 691 33.41 -7.96 37.30
N GLY A 692 34.29 -7.86 38.31
CA GLY A 692 35.75 -7.86 38.10
C GLY A 692 36.15 -6.69 37.18
N GLU A 693 36.71 -6.95 36.00
CA GLU A 693 37.09 -5.92 35.02
C GLU A 693 36.02 -5.66 33.93
N LYS A 694 34.86 -6.32 34.00
CA LYS A 694 33.84 -6.22 32.95
C LYS A 694 32.61 -5.47 33.44
N LEU A 695 32.33 -4.31 32.84
CA LEU A 695 31.13 -3.55 33.03
C LEU A 695 30.00 -4.18 32.20
N ARG A 696 28.81 -4.43 32.84
CA ARG A 696 27.64 -4.98 32.18
C ARG A 696 26.43 -4.09 32.43
N ASN A 697 25.67 -3.86 31.38
CA ASN A 697 24.37 -3.20 31.45
C ASN A 697 23.28 -4.28 31.51
N LEU A 698 22.50 -4.33 32.56
CA LEU A 698 21.52 -5.37 32.84
C LEU A 698 20.12 -4.76 33.04
N ASP A 699 19.10 -5.38 32.47
CA ASP A 699 17.70 -4.98 32.63
C ASP A 699 17.22 -5.30 34.09
N MET A 700 16.75 -4.28 34.79
CA MET A 700 16.34 -4.40 36.19
C MET A 700 15.11 -5.29 36.38
N ARG A 701 14.15 -5.29 35.42
CA ARG A 701 12.97 -6.15 35.49
C ARG A 701 13.34 -7.62 35.39
N MET A 702 14.26 -7.94 34.46
CA MET A 702 14.75 -9.31 34.34
C MET A 702 15.53 -9.77 35.55
N LEU A 703 16.31 -8.90 36.18
CA LEU A 703 17.06 -9.23 37.41
C LEU A 703 16.11 -9.58 38.58
N VAL A 704 15.04 -8.79 38.75
CA VAL A 704 14.04 -9.00 39.82
C VAL A 704 13.20 -10.24 39.54
N GLN A 705 12.67 -10.39 38.30
CA GLN A 705 11.83 -11.51 37.92
C GLN A 705 12.54 -12.86 38.00
N GLY A 706 13.80 -12.88 37.63
CA GLY A 706 14.63 -14.09 37.65
C GLY A 706 15.29 -14.34 38.99
N GLY A 707 15.23 -13.39 39.95
CA GLY A 707 15.99 -13.45 41.19
C GLY A 707 17.49 -13.66 40.93
N PHE A 708 18.02 -12.99 39.93
CA PHE A 708 19.39 -13.19 39.48
C PHE A 708 20.42 -12.39 40.24
N LEU A 709 19.98 -11.35 40.99
CA LEU A 709 20.83 -10.43 41.72
C LEU A 709 20.40 -10.40 43.21
N GLU A 710 21.38 -10.52 44.08
CA GLU A 710 21.25 -10.32 45.53
C GLU A 710 22.06 -9.10 45.90
N VAL A 711 21.51 -8.21 46.73
CA VAL A 711 22.22 -7.07 47.31
C VAL A 711 22.96 -7.56 48.54
N CYS A 712 24.27 -7.35 48.60
CA CYS A 712 25.13 -7.85 49.69
C CYS A 712 25.19 -6.89 50.89
#